data_32851a463cc22c5252171e62f7975678
#
_entry.id   32851a463cc22c5252171e62f7975678
#
_cell.length_a   1.000
_cell.length_b   1.000
_cell.length_c   1.000
_cell.angle_alpha   90.00
_cell.angle_beta   90.00
_cell.angle_gamma   90.00
#
_symmetry.space_group_name_H-M   'P 1'
#
loop_
_entity.id
_entity.type
_entity.pdbx_description
1 polymer ?
#
loop_
_entity_poly.entity_id
_entity_poly.type
_entity_poly.pdbx_seq_one_letter_code
_entity_poly.pdbx_strand_id
1 'polypeptide(L)'
;MLLVCLGCFANAQENQKTSNWTKHTLFTDVSSDGKWVVVNDMQDKNNVILIQTESGVRKELGSIILLNFLKNNDILSFVDDKSNLHLIDLKTLKTILQVEVLHKRYFTNYGQTIISYLRKGEKEKKDLQLLNLKSNKSYTIHDVENYQWHPAKDELVFLTSNTGSNTKTLKKWESGSENQQSLFICSKNEVKILGWQSDQKSILLLEDTVDGGILYTINTQNKEVKSLACKTLFSDEEVRKINGFDTTSDRNGIVFFNVDIVKSNNDNYSIWDTQDALIAPRKAVAEKYVMNKQSIRWDTKTNEFSIISSNKLNAVIIKPNFNYALAYDFLENEPSTEQYTVADLYLKNYEKGEEKLIVPAHYFSYDYLSFSPSGKYIMYFKDKNWWGYDTEIDKHIKITIPSNYSLYKTNDMYYKHPTPYGVEGWSIYENEVFVYDEFDIWIYNIKNGTAKRLTASKGDISYRFNKKERKNTSHIDINQKLMLDLSTKDEQNGFAFFEKGKIVPIVLEPYTIENAVCINKQTCFFKKFRYNVSPVIERIDLATNKRKIVYQSNPNLKKLDLGKSESIEYKNIKGNKSKGILLYPTNFNPTKQYPVIYYIYENMTYKVNQFASPTKHTEDGFNILNYILDGYFVFLPNLDYQIGNLGESIVVNIENSVEELVSRSYIDKNRLGLIGHSFGGYEAAFIATHSNLFKAIVAGSGVMDLVSWSHDVQWEGWFREQAWRLESQQFRMKDSYYTDKNNYIRNSPFYQVENMKTPLLLWAGKSDYNINWYQSIYMYMAMKKLNKEGKLILFNNDGHYLTRKENQEMLYNSILSWFNTYLK
;
A
#
# COMPACT_ATOMS: atom_id res chain seq x y z
N MET A 1 30.46 48.32 6.36
CA MET A 1 29.93 47.63 7.54
C MET A 1 28.46 47.19 7.41
N LEU A 2 27.75 47.49 6.32
CA LEU A 2 26.35 47.04 6.09
C LEU A 2 26.22 45.77 5.23
N LEU A 3 27.26 45.36 4.51
CA LEU A 3 27.24 44.16 3.67
C LEU A 3 27.49 42.84 4.43
N VAL A 4 28.05 42.91 5.63
CA VAL A 4 28.35 41.69 6.45
C VAL A 4 27.10 41.19 7.20
N CYS A 5 26.12 42.09 7.49
CA CYS A 5 24.90 41.70 8.18
C CYS A 5 23.88 40.97 7.28
N LEU A 6 23.87 41.22 5.97
CA LEU A 6 22.94 40.50 5.06
C LEU A 6 23.37 39.07 4.78
N GLY A 7 24.70 38.81 4.77
CA GLY A 7 25.22 37.44 4.65
C GLY A 7 24.95 36.57 5.91
N CYS A 8 24.95 37.19 7.09
CA CYS A 8 24.62 36.44 8.34
C CYS A 8 23.14 36.10 8.49
N PHE A 9 22.25 36.97 7.94
CA PHE A 9 20.80 36.64 7.95
C PHE A 9 20.44 35.56 6.93
N ALA A 10 21.07 35.54 5.75
CA ALA A 10 20.87 34.47 4.78
C ALA A 10 21.40 33.12 5.29
N ASN A 11 22.60 33.10 5.91
CA ASN A 11 23.16 31.89 6.52
C ASN A 11 22.37 31.43 7.76
N ALA A 12 21.76 32.34 8.53
CA ALA A 12 20.90 31.97 9.65
C ALA A 12 19.57 31.37 9.18
N GLN A 13 18.98 31.86 8.08
CA GLN A 13 17.83 31.25 7.44
C GLN A 13 18.18 29.90 6.77
N GLU A 14 19.33 29.79 6.13
CA GLU A 14 19.80 28.56 5.51
C GLU A 14 20.08 27.46 6.56
N ASN A 15 20.66 27.81 7.72
CA ASN A 15 20.84 26.87 8.85
C ASN A 15 19.52 26.48 9.53
N GLN A 16 18.47 27.30 9.50
CA GLN A 16 17.14 26.93 9.96
C GLN A 16 16.39 26.02 8.96
N LYS A 17 16.66 26.13 7.64
CA LYS A 17 16.05 25.30 6.60
C LYS A 17 16.54 23.84 6.60
N THR A 18 17.69 23.53 7.22
CA THR A 18 18.30 22.19 7.20
C THR A 18 18.31 21.46 8.51
N SER A 19 17.79 22.05 9.61
CA SER A 19 17.83 21.46 10.95
C SER A 19 16.68 20.47 11.17
N ASN A 20 17.03 19.32 11.66
CA ASN A 20 16.27 18.24 12.39
C ASN A 20 14.73 18.29 12.41
N TRP A 21 14.10 18.50 11.25
CA TRP A 21 12.66 18.38 11.14
C TRP A 21 12.23 16.91 11.16
N THR A 22 11.16 16.63 11.89
CA THR A 22 10.47 15.36 11.76
C THR A 22 9.92 15.21 10.34
N LYS A 23 10.34 14.14 9.64
CA LYS A 23 9.93 13.87 8.26
C LYS A 23 8.53 13.27 8.22
N HIS A 24 8.31 12.27 9.07
CA HIS A 24 7.04 11.56 9.16
C HIS A 24 6.62 11.39 10.60
N THR A 25 5.34 11.56 10.87
CA THR A 25 4.73 11.28 12.17
C THR A 25 3.63 10.24 11.97
N LEU A 26 3.80 9.07 12.59
CA LEU A 26 2.79 8.01 12.57
C LEU A 26 2.06 7.99 13.92
N PHE A 27 0.75 8.03 13.87
CA PHE A 27 -0.09 7.67 15.01
C PHE A 27 -0.14 6.15 15.07
N THR A 28 0.61 5.56 16.00
CA THR A 28 0.86 4.11 16.01
C THR A 28 -0.24 3.38 16.73
N ASP A 29 -0.57 3.78 17.98
CA ASP A 29 -1.54 3.07 18.80
C ASP A 29 -2.09 3.95 19.92
N VAL A 30 -3.19 3.49 20.53
CA VAL A 30 -3.81 4.07 21.71
C VAL A 30 -4.23 2.95 22.67
N SER A 31 -3.99 3.15 23.97
CA SER A 31 -4.44 2.19 24.98
C SER A 31 -5.97 2.05 25.00
N SER A 32 -6.49 0.87 25.31
CA SER A 32 -7.93 0.60 25.27
C SER A 32 -8.76 1.43 26.25
N ASP A 33 -8.13 2.09 27.24
CA ASP A 33 -8.75 3.06 28.15
C ASP A 33 -8.54 4.53 27.72
N GLY A 34 -7.82 4.76 26.62
CA GLY A 34 -7.56 6.08 26.06
C GLY A 34 -6.59 6.95 26.86
N LYS A 35 -5.91 6.40 27.89
CA LYS A 35 -4.98 7.18 28.74
C LYS A 35 -3.62 7.36 28.10
N TRP A 36 -3.23 6.48 27.17
CA TRP A 36 -1.91 6.49 26.56
C TRP A 36 -2.01 6.48 25.03
N VAL A 37 -1.16 7.26 24.40
CA VAL A 37 -1.00 7.31 22.94
C VAL A 37 0.46 7.02 22.61
N VAL A 38 0.68 6.27 21.55
CA VAL A 38 2.00 6.00 20.99
C VAL A 38 2.13 6.68 19.64
N VAL A 39 3.18 7.46 19.50
CA VAL A 39 3.52 8.19 18.29
C VAL A 39 4.93 7.79 17.85
N ASN A 40 5.13 7.51 16.59
CA ASN A 40 6.47 7.35 16.02
C ASN A 40 6.82 8.63 15.24
N ASP A 41 7.79 9.35 15.75
CA ASP A 41 8.27 10.63 15.20
C ASP A 41 9.60 10.40 14.48
N MET A 42 9.52 10.25 13.17
CA MET A 42 10.66 9.83 12.33
C MET A 42 11.44 11.06 11.84
N GLN A 43 12.62 11.25 12.36
CA GLN A 43 13.63 12.16 11.82
C GLN A 43 14.55 11.38 10.85
N ASP A 44 15.82 11.21 11.24
CA ASP A 44 16.75 10.31 10.55
C ASP A 44 16.67 8.88 11.07
N LYS A 45 16.14 8.70 12.27
CA LYS A 45 15.85 7.41 12.91
C LYS A 45 14.43 7.42 13.47
N ASN A 46 13.87 6.25 13.60
CA ASN A 46 12.61 6.05 14.32
C ASN A 46 12.77 6.49 15.76
N ASN A 47 11.87 7.33 16.24
CA ASN A 47 11.78 7.73 17.64
C ASN A 47 10.35 7.56 18.11
N VAL A 48 10.08 6.47 18.79
CA VAL A 48 8.75 6.17 19.33
C VAL A 48 8.59 6.84 20.70
N ILE A 49 7.47 7.53 20.87
CA ILE A 49 7.16 8.32 22.06
C ILE A 49 5.84 7.81 22.65
N LEU A 50 5.86 7.45 23.91
CA LEU A 50 4.69 7.18 24.73
C LEU A 50 4.22 8.46 25.39
N ILE A 51 2.92 8.77 25.30
CA ILE A 51 2.35 10.04 25.78
C ILE A 51 1.11 9.76 26.63
N GLN A 52 1.07 10.29 27.83
CA GLN A 52 -0.13 10.28 28.64
C GLN A 52 -1.09 11.40 28.19
N THR A 53 -2.30 11.03 27.86
CA THR A 53 -3.25 11.91 27.14
C THR A 53 -3.75 13.09 27.98
N GLU A 54 -3.85 12.94 29.31
CA GLU A 54 -4.32 14.00 30.22
C GLU A 54 -3.19 14.91 30.67
N SER A 55 -2.13 14.36 31.24
CA SER A 55 -1.02 15.17 31.81
C SER A 55 -0.06 15.68 30.75
N GLY A 56 0.02 15.01 29.59
CA GLY A 56 1.01 15.29 28.56
C GLY A 56 2.41 14.74 28.89
N VAL A 57 2.56 13.95 29.95
CA VAL A 57 3.82 13.28 30.29
C VAL A 57 4.27 12.40 29.13
N ARG A 58 5.55 12.49 28.78
CA ARG A 58 6.18 11.80 27.64
C ARG A 58 7.32 10.91 28.10
N LYS A 59 7.43 9.74 27.46
CA LYS A 59 8.60 8.87 27.58
C LYS A 59 9.06 8.47 26.19
N GLU A 60 10.29 8.83 25.84
CA GLU A 60 10.92 8.37 24.62
C GLU A 60 11.34 6.90 24.79
N LEU A 61 11.02 6.09 23.79
CA LEU A 61 11.28 4.66 23.77
C LEU A 61 12.35 4.28 22.74
N GLY A 62 12.75 5.23 21.87
CA GLY A 62 13.73 5.01 20.81
C GLY A 62 13.14 4.26 19.60
N SER A 63 14.00 3.53 18.89
CA SER A 63 13.58 2.75 17.72
C SER A 63 12.98 1.42 18.13
N ILE A 64 11.76 1.14 17.70
CA ILE A 64 10.97 -0.05 18.10
C ILE A 64 10.56 -0.84 16.85
N ILE A 65 10.55 -2.17 17.00
CA ILE A 65 10.11 -3.12 15.95
C ILE A 65 8.70 -3.64 16.23
N LEU A 66 8.40 -3.94 17.48
CA LEU A 66 7.13 -4.50 17.92
C LEU A 66 6.70 -3.82 19.21
N LEU A 67 5.41 -3.45 19.33
CA LEU A 67 4.84 -2.81 20.51
C LEU A 67 3.43 -3.32 20.76
N ASN A 68 3.07 -3.54 22.04
CA ASN A 68 1.72 -3.87 22.45
C ASN A 68 1.39 -3.30 23.83
N PHE A 69 0.16 -2.80 24.01
CA PHE A 69 -0.44 -2.62 25.32
C PHE A 69 -0.97 -3.96 25.81
N LEU A 70 -0.50 -4.41 26.96
CA LEU A 70 -0.93 -5.66 27.56
C LEU A 70 -2.23 -5.47 28.33
N LYS A 71 -2.88 -6.58 28.64
CA LYS A 71 -4.19 -6.63 29.30
C LYS A 71 -4.31 -5.63 30.44
N ASN A 72 -5.41 -4.88 30.46
CA ASN A 72 -5.75 -3.80 31.39
C ASN A 72 -4.92 -2.52 31.25
N ASN A 73 -4.07 -2.40 30.23
CA ASN A 73 -3.21 -1.22 29.96
C ASN A 73 -2.31 -0.84 31.13
N ASP A 74 -1.93 -1.79 31.98
CA ASP A 74 -1.00 -1.54 33.08
C ASP A 74 0.47 -1.69 32.66
N ILE A 75 0.72 -2.41 31.55
CA ILE A 75 2.08 -2.69 31.05
C ILE A 75 2.14 -2.40 29.55
N LEU A 76 3.19 -1.68 29.16
CA LEU A 76 3.62 -1.57 27.76
C LEU A 76 4.76 -2.55 27.51
N SER A 77 4.65 -3.37 26.48
CA SER A 77 5.70 -4.27 26.01
C SER A 77 6.19 -3.85 24.64
N PHE A 78 7.50 -3.85 24.40
CA PHE A 78 8.07 -3.58 23.09
C PHE A 78 9.44 -4.23 22.91
N VAL A 79 9.83 -4.45 21.65
CA VAL A 79 11.18 -4.88 21.27
C VAL A 79 11.87 -3.75 20.51
N ASP A 80 13.07 -3.38 20.98
CA ASP A 80 13.89 -2.36 20.34
C ASP A 80 14.67 -2.90 19.12
N ASP A 81 15.35 -2.02 18.39
CA ASP A 81 16.16 -2.36 17.22
C ASP A 81 17.40 -3.21 17.57
N LYS A 82 17.83 -3.20 18.83
CA LYS A 82 18.93 -4.00 19.38
C LYS A 82 18.49 -5.39 19.88
N SER A 83 17.24 -5.75 19.63
CA SER A 83 16.63 -7.04 20.07
C SER A 83 16.35 -7.15 21.56
N ASN A 84 16.24 -6.06 22.31
CA ASN A 84 15.83 -6.14 23.71
C ASN A 84 14.30 -6.04 23.83
N LEU A 85 13.72 -6.96 24.55
CA LEU A 85 12.34 -6.88 25.04
C LEU A 85 12.31 -6.00 26.29
N HIS A 86 11.47 -4.99 26.27
CA HIS A 86 11.20 -4.10 27.39
C HIS A 86 9.77 -4.28 27.88
N LEU A 87 9.60 -4.31 29.20
CA LEU A 87 8.30 -4.18 29.86
C LEU A 87 8.33 -2.93 30.73
N ILE A 88 7.36 -2.05 30.51
CA ILE A 88 7.21 -0.80 31.27
C ILE A 88 5.90 -0.81 32.03
N ASP A 89 5.95 -0.58 33.34
CA ASP A 89 4.78 -0.28 34.16
C ASP A 89 4.25 1.11 33.80
N LEU A 90 3.02 1.20 33.32
CA LEU A 90 2.42 2.44 32.85
C LEU A 90 1.97 3.39 33.99
N LYS A 91 1.89 2.92 35.24
CA LYS A 91 1.58 3.76 36.40
C LYS A 91 2.81 4.52 36.87
N THR A 92 3.96 3.84 36.89
CA THR A 92 5.22 4.39 37.39
C THR A 92 6.20 4.83 36.32
N LEU A 93 5.97 4.43 35.05
CA LEU A 93 6.87 4.57 33.90
C LEU A 93 8.25 3.92 34.09
N LYS A 94 8.37 3.01 35.07
CA LYS A 94 9.62 2.26 35.33
C LYS A 94 9.69 1.02 34.46
N THR A 95 10.89 0.67 34.02
CA THR A 95 11.16 -0.59 33.33
C THR A 95 11.12 -1.74 34.34
N ILE A 96 10.22 -2.70 34.09
CA ILE A 96 10.05 -3.92 34.91
C ILE A 96 11.05 -4.98 34.44
N LEU A 97 11.25 -5.09 33.11
CA LEU A 97 12.09 -6.10 32.47
C LEU A 97 12.79 -5.47 31.26
N GLN A 98 14.08 -5.80 31.11
CA GLN A 98 14.84 -5.58 29.89
C GLN A 98 15.70 -6.81 29.63
N VAL A 99 15.52 -7.49 28.51
CA VAL A 99 16.23 -8.73 28.17
C VAL A 99 16.39 -8.89 26.67
N GLU A 100 17.55 -9.38 26.24
CA GLU A 100 17.78 -9.71 24.84
C GLU A 100 16.94 -10.93 24.41
N VAL A 101 16.28 -10.81 23.23
CA VAL A 101 15.41 -11.83 22.67
C VAL A 101 15.84 -12.23 21.26
N LEU A 102 15.79 -13.51 20.97
CA LEU A 102 16.09 -14.01 19.63
C LEU A 102 14.95 -13.67 18.64
N HIS A 103 15.33 -13.51 17.38
CA HIS A 103 14.40 -13.22 16.27
C HIS A 103 13.58 -11.93 16.45
N LYS A 104 13.95 -11.04 17.37
CA LYS A 104 13.27 -9.76 17.64
C LYS A 104 11.77 -9.91 17.90
N ARG A 105 11.36 -11.01 18.55
CA ARG A 105 9.95 -11.37 18.77
C ARG A 105 9.70 -11.90 20.18
N TYR A 106 8.51 -11.64 20.66
CA TYR A 106 7.89 -12.28 21.80
C TYR A 106 6.43 -12.57 21.47
N PHE A 107 5.81 -13.44 22.28
CA PHE A 107 4.39 -13.76 22.15
C PHE A 107 3.73 -13.69 23.52
N THR A 108 2.41 -13.59 23.54
CA THR A 108 1.61 -13.70 24.74
C THR A 108 0.65 -14.88 24.63
N ASN A 109 0.27 -15.47 25.77
CA ASN A 109 -0.83 -16.43 25.83
C ASN A 109 -2.18 -15.77 25.49
N TYR A 110 -3.22 -16.56 25.30
CA TYR A 110 -4.57 -16.07 25.00
C TYR A 110 -5.06 -15.02 26.00
N GLY A 111 -4.83 -15.26 27.31
CA GLY A 111 -5.19 -14.34 28.37
C GLY A 111 -4.29 -13.11 28.53
N GLN A 112 -3.22 -12.96 27.75
CA GLN A 112 -2.19 -11.91 27.86
C GLN A 112 -1.60 -11.77 29.28
N THR A 113 -1.48 -12.88 29.99
CA THR A 113 -0.94 -12.93 31.34
C THR A 113 0.45 -13.54 31.40
N ILE A 114 0.89 -14.19 30.34
CA ILE A 114 2.22 -14.80 30.22
C ILE A 114 2.87 -14.23 28.95
N ILE A 115 4.10 -13.73 29.09
CA ILE A 115 4.98 -13.37 27.97
C ILE A 115 5.95 -14.52 27.74
N SER A 116 6.13 -14.89 26.48
CA SER A 116 7.08 -15.90 26.04
C SER A 116 8.05 -15.35 25.02
N TYR A 117 9.31 -15.70 25.15
CA TYR A 117 10.37 -15.30 24.23
C TYR A 117 11.51 -16.32 24.23
N LEU A 118 12.19 -16.42 23.09
CA LEU A 118 13.42 -17.21 22.98
C LEU A 118 14.62 -16.35 23.34
N ARG A 119 15.55 -16.92 24.09
CA ARG A 119 16.87 -16.31 24.37
C ARG A 119 17.99 -17.30 24.08
N LYS A 120 19.21 -16.83 24.02
CA LYS A 120 20.40 -17.67 23.92
C LYS A 120 20.57 -18.47 25.23
N GLY A 121 20.63 -19.78 25.12
CA GLY A 121 20.91 -20.71 26.19
C GLY A 121 22.37 -21.15 26.21
N GLU A 122 22.66 -22.22 26.94
CA GLU A 122 23.98 -22.81 26.96
C GLU A 122 24.36 -23.47 25.62
N LYS A 123 25.65 -23.46 25.27
CA LYS A 123 26.19 -24.09 24.04
C LYS A 123 25.45 -23.71 22.75
N GLU A 124 25.07 -22.43 22.63
CA GLU A 124 24.33 -21.87 21.47
C GLU A 124 22.91 -22.42 21.25
N LYS A 125 22.38 -23.20 22.16
CA LYS A 125 20.99 -23.66 22.16
C LYS A 125 20.04 -22.50 22.49
N LYS A 126 18.76 -22.70 22.27
CA LYS A 126 17.72 -21.70 22.51
C LYS A 126 16.88 -22.12 23.71
N ASP A 127 16.70 -21.21 24.66
CA ASP A 127 15.81 -21.39 25.79
C ASP A 127 14.52 -20.59 25.60
N LEU A 128 13.38 -21.20 25.80
CA LEU A 128 12.09 -20.53 25.85
C LEU A 128 11.82 -20.08 27.29
N GLN A 129 11.67 -18.78 27.45
CA GLN A 129 11.29 -18.15 28.72
C GLN A 129 9.80 -17.86 28.72
N LEU A 130 9.13 -18.21 29.81
CA LEU A 130 7.72 -17.93 30.08
C LEU A 130 7.64 -17.10 31.36
N LEU A 131 7.25 -15.83 31.27
CA LEU A 131 7.10 -14.90 32.38
C LEU A 131 5.62 -14.65 32.66
N ASN A 132 5.14 -15.05 33.84
CA ASN A 132 3.79 -14.74 34.29
C ASN A 132 3.76 -13.32 34.87
N LEU A 133 3.02 -12.43 34.25
CA LEU A 133 2.93 -11.00 34.60
C LEU A 133 2.20 -10.72 35.91
N LYS A 134 1.35 -11.66 36.38
CA LYS A 134 0.62 -11.50 37.66
C LYS A 134 1.44 -11.94 38.86
N SER A 135 2.08 -13.11 38.74
CA SER A 135 2.85 -13.71 39.85
C SER A 135 4.33 -13.32 39.81
N ASN A 136 4.80 -12.70 38.76
CA ASN A 136 6.20 -12.40 38.46
C ASN A 136 7.12 -13.65 38.51
N LYS A 137 6.54 -14.84 38.33
CA LYS A 137 7.29 -16.10 38.23
C LYS A 137 7.69 -16.37 36.80
N SER A 138 8.92 -16.83 36.60
CA SER A 138 9.43 -17.26 35.30
C SER A 138 9.61 -18.78 35.26
N TYR A 139 9.38 -19.37 34.09
CA TYR A 139 9.62 -20.76 33.80
C TYR A 139 10.48 -20.88 32.55
N THR A 140 11.50 -21.75 32.58
CA THR A 140 12.42 -21.93 31.46
C THR A 140 12.24 -23.33 30.88
N ILE A 141 12.07 -23.41 29.54
CA ILE A 141 12.11 -24.65 28.79
C ILE A 141 13.39 -24.62 27.94
N HIS A 142 14.25 -25.62 28.13
CA HIS A 142 15.53 -25.70 27.46
C HIS A 142 15.42 -26.35 26.07
N ASP A 143 16.37 -26.02 25.18
CA ASP A 143 16.55 -26.64 23.87
C ASP A 143 15.33 -26.48 22.94
N VAL A 144 14.63 -25.34 22.98
CA VAL A 144 13.46 -25.08 22.15
C VAL A 144 13.86 -24.44 20.83
N GLU A 145 13.55 -25.09 19.72
CA GLU A 145 13.78 -24.55 18.37
C GLU A 145 12.70 -23.60 17.91
N ASN A 146 11.43 -23.98 18.12
CA ASN A 146 10.25 -23.23 17.73
C ASN A 146 9.09 -23.55 18.67
N TYR A 147 8.14 -22.62 18.79
CA TYR A 147 6.95 -22.81 19.64
C TYR A 147 5.77 -22.00 19.14
N GLN A 148 4.56 -22.38 19.56
CA GLN A 148 3.33 -21.66 19.24
C GLN A 148 2.30 -21.79 20.33
N TRP A 149 1.68 -20.66 20.72
CA TRP A 149 0.56 -20.62 21.64
C TRP A 149 -0.72 -21.11 20.98
N HIS A 150 -1.54 -21.77 21.78
CA HIS A 150 -2.90 -22.11 21.39
C HIS A 150 -3.73 -20.82 21.22
N PRO A 151 -4.57 -20.70 20.17
CA PRO A 151 -5.31 -19.49 19.87
C PRO A 151 -6.40 -19.11 20.89
N ALA A 152 -6.84 -20.07 21.72
CA ALA A 152 -7.96 -19.89 22.64
C ALA A 152 -7.74 -20.46 24.06
N LYS A 153 -6.52 -20.93 24.40
CA LYS A 153 -6.18 -21.51 25.70
C LYS A 153 -4.79 -21.09 26.15
N ASP A 154 -4.52 -21.21 27.44
CA ASP A 154 -3.21 -20.96 28.04
C ASP A 154 -2.31 -22.20 27.97
N GLU A 155 -2.19 -22.77 26.78
CA GLU A 155 -1.31 -23.89 26.44
C GLU A 155 -0.45 -23.55 25.21
N LEU A 156 0.73 -24.15 25.12
CA LEU A 156 1.61 -24.00 23.96
C LEU A 156 2.18 -25.35 23.54
N VAL A 157 2.54 -25.44 22.25
CA VAL A 157 3.32 -26.52 21.68
C VAL A 157 4.70 -26.01 21.31
N PHE A 158 5.72 -26.86 21.39
CA PHE A 158 7.09 -26.52 21.08
C PHE A 158 7.91 -27.70 20.62
N LEU A 159 8.93 -27.43 19.80
CA LEU A 159 9.88 -28.44 19.31
C LEU A 159 11.17 -28.35 20.13
N THR A 160 11.64 -29.53 20.61
CA THR A 160 12.94 -29.66 21.25
C THR A 160 13.84 -30.61 20.48
N SER A 161 15.12 -30.32 20.41
CA SER A 161 16.14 -31.26 19.91
C SER A 161 16.55 -32.27 20.98
N ASN A 162 16.61 -33.56 20.62
CA ASN A 162 17.02 -34.60 21.55
C ASN A 162 18.54 -34.77 21.51
N THR A 163 19.22 -34.52 22.61
CA THR A 163 20.65 -34.76 22.77
C THR A 163 20.94 -36.25 22.71
N GLY A 164 21.74 -36.69 21.71
CA GLY A 164 22.15 -38.08 21.56
C GLY A 164 21.44 -38.95 20.52
N SER A 165 20.20 -38.62 20.13
CA SER A 165 19.43 -39.41 19.14
C SER A 165 19.25 -38.72 17.79
N ASN A 166 19.70 -37.48 17.67
CA ASN A 166 19.57 -36.69 16.44
C ASN A 166 18.12 -36.58 15.93
N THR A 167 17.12 -36.60 16.85
CA THR A 167 15.68 -36.47 16.58
C THR A 167 15.13 -35.23 17.25
N LYS A 168 13.92 -34.78 16.81
CA LYS A 168 13.20 -33.69 17.42
C LYS A 168 11.88 -34.19 18.01
N THR A 169 11.48 -33.62 19.14
CA THR A 169 10.21 -33.97 19.77
C THR A 169 9.28 -32.77 19.85
N LEU A 170 8.07 -32.91 19.31
CA LEU A 170 6.98 -32.01 19.57
C LEU A 170 6.41 -32.28 20.96
N LYS A 171 6.36 -31.28 21.78
CA LYS A 171 5.83 -31.35 23.16
C LYS A 171 4.72 -30.31 23.37
N LYS A 172 3.88 -30.53 24.36
CA LYS A 172 2.87 -29.60 24.85
C LYS A 172 3.16 -29.24 26.30
N TRP A 173 2.90 -27.95 26.62
CA TRP A 173 2.92 -27.43 27.99
C TRP A 173 1.63 -26.65 28.27
N GLU A 174 1.10 -26.77 29.49
CA GLU A 174 -0.10 -26.04 29.95
C GLU A 174 0.28 -25.10 31.10
N SER A 175 -0.33 -23.91 31.13
CA SER A 175 -0.08 -22.94 32.19
C SER A 175 -0.41 -23.47 33.56
N GLY A 176 0.53 -23.38 34.50
CA GLY A 176 0.39 -23.90 35.87
C GLY A 176 0.87 -25.34 36.02
N SER A 177 1.29 -26.01 34.98
CA SER A 177 1.86 -27.37 35.03
C SER A 177 3.37 -27.32 34.97
N GLU A 178 4.05 -28.14 35.77
CA GLU A 178 5.50 -28.37 35.61
C GLU A 178 5.78 -29.47 34.57
N ASN A 179 4.78 -30.23 34.18
CA ASN A 179 4.91 -31.35 33.27
C ASN A 179 4.83 -30.92 31.80
N GLN A 180 5.72 -31.50 30.99
CA GLN A 180 5.72 -31.40 29.53
C GLN A 180 5.28 -32.74 28.94
N GLN A 181 4.25 -32.71 28.10
CA GLN A 181 3.73 -33.90 27.44
C GLN A 181 4.37 -34.04 26.06
N SER A 182 5.04 -35.19 25.79
CA SER A 182 5.50 -35.57 24.44
C SER A 182 4.30 -35.98 23.58
N LEU A 183 4.21 -35.38 22.40
CA LEU A 183 3.15 -35.60 21.41
C LEU A 183 3.64 -36.44 20.23
N PHE A 184 4.79 -36.10 19.66
CA PHE A 184 5.30 -36.69 18.42
C PHE A 184 6.83 -36.59 18.35
N ILE A 185 7.50 -37.60 17.77
CA ILE A 185 8.93 -37.61 17.51
C ILE A 185 9.13 -37.52 16.01
N CYS A 186 9.82 -36.46 15.58
CA CYS A 186 10.20 -36.19 14.19
C CYS A 186 11.60 -36.74 13.93
N SER A 187 11.98 -36.89 12.65
CA SER A 187 13.34 -37.20 12.25
C SER A 187 14.30 -36.01 12.55
N LYS A 188 15.56 -36.17 12.21
CA LYS A 188 16.60 -35.14 12.38
C LYS A 188 16.51 -33.95 11.41
N ASN A 189 15.65 -34.04 10.38
CA ASN A 189 15.50 -33.03 9.37
C ASN A 189 15.03 -31.67 9.95
N GLU A 190 15.08 -30.62 9.14
CA GLU A 190 14.46 -29.37 9.54
C GLU A 190 12.95 -29.56 9.68
N VAL A 191 12.40 -29.22 10.86
CA VAL A 191 10.98 -29.31 11.16
C VAL A 191 10.45 -27.95 11.56
N LYS A 192 9.31 -27.58 10.99
CA LYS A 192 8.65 -26.29 11.26
C LYS A 192 7.24 -26.53 11.79
N ILE A 193 6.86 -25.82 12.86
CA ILE A 193 5.47 -25.70 13.27
C ILE A 193 4.81 -24.68 12.33
N LEU A 194 3.85 -25.12 11.53
CA LEU A 194 3.12 -24.25 10.62
C LEU A 194 1.97 -23.52 11.30
N GLY A 195 1.29 -24.19 12.24
CA GLY A 195 0.21 -23.57 12.99
C GLY A 195 -0.80 -24.56 13.57
N TRP A 196 -1.66 -24.01 14.43
CA TRP A 196 -2.85 -24.72 14.88
C TRP A 196 -3.86 -24.79 13.73
N GLN A 197 -4.48 -25.93 13.57
CA GLN A 197 -5.61 -26.05 12.67
C GLN A 197 -6.84 -25.30 13.21
N SER A 198 -7.78 -25.01 12.34
CA SER A 198 -9.00 -24.28 12.69
C SER A 198 -9.91 -25.03 13.69
N ASP A 199 -9.73 -26.35 13.85
CA ASP A 199 -10.38 -27.16 14.89
C ASP A 199 -9.85 -26.86 16.30
N GLN A 200 -8.73 -26.16 16.39
CA GLN A 200 -8.02 -25.83 17.63
C GLN A 200 -7.62 -27.06 18.49
N LYS A 201 -7.54 -28.24 17.87
CA LYS A 201 -7.13 -29.48 18.51
C LYS A 201 -5.90 -30.10 17.88
N SER A 202 -5.67 -29.77 16.61
CA SER A 202 -4.60 -30.33 15.80
C SER A 202 -3.57 -29.29 15.43
N ILE A 203 -2.31 -29.71 15.35
CA ILE A 203 -1.17 -28.88 14.95
C ILE A 203 -0.60 -29.38 13.63
N LEU A 204 -0.23 -28.47 12.75
CA LEU A 204 0.43 -28.75 11.48
C LEU A 204 1.94 -28.64 11.64
N LEU A 205 2.68 -29.64 11.17
CA LEU A 205 4.12 -29.62 11.04
C LEU A 205 4.53 -29.87 9.59
N LEU A 206 5.62 -29.26 9.18
CA LEU A 206 6.33 -29.59 7.94
C LEU A 206 7.72 -30.08 8.31
N GLU A 207 8.05 -31.29 7.88
CA GLU A 207 9.39 -31.84 7.91
C GLU A 207 10.01 -31.75 6.51
N ASP A 208 11.15 -31.09 6.41
CA ASP A 208 11.88 -30.90 5.15
C ASP A 208 12.70 -32.17 4.87
N THR A 209 12.45 -32.85 3.75
CA THR A 209 13.15 -34.07 3.35
C THR A 209 13.73 -33.92 1.94
N VAL A 210 14.67 -34.80 1.58
CA VAL A 210 15.22 -34.83 0.23
C VAL A 210 14.17 -35.05 -0.86
N ASP A 211 13.07 -35.71 -0.49
CA ASP A 211 11.95 -36.05 -1.38
C ASP A 211 10.85 -34.95 -1.37
N GLY A 212 11.18 -33.72 -1.00
CA GLY A 212 10.28 -32.56 -1.10
C GLY A 212 9.43 -32.26 0.14
N GLY A 213 9.59 -33.01 1.23
CA GLY A 213 8.95 -32.75 2.52
C GLY A 213 7.77 -33.66 2.85
N ILE A 214 7.44 -33.69 4.15
CA ILE A 214 6.27 -34.40 4.71
C ILE A 214 5.46 -33.43 5.56
N LEU A 215 4.18 -33.31 5.28
CA LEU A 215 3.23 -32.57 6.08
C LEU A 215 2.56 -33.53 7.09
N TYR A 216 2.56 -33.12 8.37
CA TYR A 216 1.92 -33.87 9.44
C TYR A 216 0.78 -33.05 10.05
N THR A 217 -0.30 -33.74 10.45
CA THR A 217 -1.28 -33.22 11.39
C THR A 217 -1.26 -34.08 12.63
N ILE A 218 -1.15 -33.46 13.80
CA ILE A 218 -1.01 -34.14 15.09
C ILE A 218 -2.09 -33.60 16.01
N ASN A 219 -3.00 -34.46 16.42
CA ASN A 219 -4.00 -34.13 17.42
C ASN A 219 -3.36 -34.09 18.82
N THR A 220 -3.45 -32.93 19.47
CA THR A 220 -2.77 -32.69 20.76
C THR A 220 -3.46 -33.34 21.97
N GLN A 221 -4.67 -33.91 21.78
CA GLN A 221 -5.45 -34.57 22.84
C GLN A 221 -5.25 -36.10 22.83
N ASN A 222 -5.48 -36.75 21.67
CA ASN A 222 -5.39 -38.19 21.52
C ASN A 222 -4.08 -38.68 20.90
N LYS A 223 -3.19 -37.76 20.47
CA LYS A 223 -1.90 -38.01 19.80
C LYS A 223 -2.03 -38.72 18.44
N GLU A 224 -3.19 -38.71 17.83
CA GLU A 224 -3.37 -39.23 16.47
C GLU A 224 -2.51 -38.45 15.50
N VAL A 225 -1.76 -39.13 14.66
CA VAL A 225 -0.89 -38.55 13.64
C VAL A 225 -1.34 -38.97 12.26
N LYS A 226 -1.50 -38.01 11.36
CA LYS A 226 -1.69 -38.28 9.93
C LYS A 226 -0.61 -37.57 9.18
N SER A 227 -0.17 -38.08 8.05
CA SER A 227 0.90 -37.55 7.25
C SER A 227 0.63 -37.65 5.77
N LEU A 228 1.20 -36.72 5.02
CA LEU A 228 1.17 -36.70 3.57
C LEU A 228 2.57 -36.32 3.05
N ALA A 229 3.21 -37.24 2.37
CA ALA A 229 4.54 -37.02 1.81
C ALA A 229 4.46 -36.44 0.40
N CYS A 230 5.31 -35.46 0.06
CA CYS A 230 5.33 -34.84 -1.25
C CYS A 230 5.46 -35.86 -2.39
N LYS A 231 6.35 -36.83 -2.25
CA LYS A 231 6.59 -37.89 -3.24
C LYS A 231 5.38 -38.80 -3.52
N THR A 232 4.37 -38.82 -2.63
CA THR A 232 3.15 -39.63 -2.85
C THR A 232 2.08 -38.89 -3.63
N LEU A 233 2.25 -37.60 -3.86
CA LEU A 233 1.28 -36.75 -4.55
C LEU A 233 1.35 -36.90 -6.09
N PHE A 234 2.52 -37.27 -6.62
CA PHE A 234 2.79 -37.25 -8.04
C PHE A 234 3.49 -38.52 -8.46
N SER A 235 3.20 -39.00 -9.68
CA SER A 235 3.77 -40.22 -10.25
C SER A 235 4.94 -39.96 -11.19
N ASP A 236 5.24 -38.72 -11.50
CA ASP A 236 6.35 -38.31 -12.38
C ASP A 236 7.67 -38.12 -11.62
N GLU A 237 8.77 -37.94 -12.34
CA GLU A 237 10.11 -37.76 -11.79
C GLU A 237 10.50 -36.30 -11.48
N GLU A 238 9.56 -35.34 -11.62
CA GLU A 238 9.87 -33.94 -11.36
C GLU A 238 10.17 -33.72 -9.87
N VAL A 239 11.21 -32.96 -9.58
CA VAL A 239 11.55 -32.54 -8.22
C VAL A 239 10.55 -31.51 -7.72
N ARG A 240 9.88 -31.83 -6.62
CA ARG A 240 8.86 -30.94 -6.01
C ARG A 240 9.13 -30.75 -4.53
N LYS A 241 8.66 -29.61 -4.02
CA LYS A 241 8.79 -29.26 -2.60
C LYS A 241 7.50 -28.65 -2.06
N ILE A 242 7.06 -29.11 -0.87
CA ILE A 242 5.92 -28.51 -0.15
C ILE A 242 6.31 -27.11 0.30
N ASN A 243 5.48 -26.14 -0.06
CA ASN A 243 5.60 -24.74 0.37
C ASN A 243 4.81 -24.52 1.66
N GLY A 244 5.51 -24.51 2.80
CA GLY A 244 4.89 -24.33 4.11
C GLY A 244 4.35 -22.93 4.41
N PHE A 245 4.72 -21.91 3.61
CA PHE A 245 4.24 -20.55 3.82
C PHE A 245 2.78 -20.35 3.38
N ASP A 246 2.34 -21.12 2.39
CA ASP A 246 1.00 -21.02 1.81
C ASP A 246 0.05 -22.09 2.37
N THR A 247 0.32 -22.64 3.57
CA THR A 247 -0.50 -23.68 4.17
C THR A 247 -1.60 -23.10 5.04
N THR A 248 -2.82 -23.50 4.79
CA THR A 248 -4.00 -23.10 5.58
C THR A 248 -4.93 -24.28 5.85
N SER A 249 -5.82 -24.19 6.85
CA SER A 249 -6.81 -25.22 7.12
C SER A 249 -8.21 -24.66 7.33
N ASP A 250 -9.24 -25.43 6.97
CA ASP A 250 -10.63 -25.11 7.23
C ASP A 250 -11.12 -25.69 8.59
N ARG A 251 -12.38 -25.39 8.94
CA ARG A 251 -13.00 -25.87 10.20
C ARG A 251 -13.28 -27.37 10.22
N ASN A 252 -13.24 -28.04 9.07
CA ASN A 252 -13.55 -29.46 8.92
C ASN A 252 -12.30 -30.36 8.93
N GLY A 253 -11.11 -29.79 9.09
CA GLY A 253 -9.84 -30.51 9.06
C GLY A 253 -9.28 -30.68 7.66
N ILE A 254 -9.73 -29.86 6.69
CA ILE A 254 -9.14 -29.85 5.35
C ILE A 254 -7.98 -28.89 5.34
N VAL A 255 -6.84 -29.34 4.83
CA VAL A 255 -5.62 -28.58 4.70
C VAL A 255 -5.40 -28.24 3.23
N PHE A 256 -5.15 -26.96 2.95
CA PHE A 256 -4.74 -26.45 1.65
C PHE A 256 -3.28 -26.03 1.70
N PHE A 257 -2.51 -26.45 0.73
CA PHE A 257 -1.11 -26.08 0.61
C PHE A 257 -0.66 -26.11 -0.84
N ASN A 258 0.48 -25.48 -1.12
CA ASN A 258 1.09 -25.48 -2.44
C ASN A 258 2.32 -26.39 -2.46
N VAL A 259 2.54 -27.01 -3.61
CA VAL A 259 3.76 -27.73 -3.96
C VAL A 259 4.44 -27.00 -5.12
N ASP A 260 5.68 -26.58 -4.93
CA ASP A 260 6.47 -25.91 -5.94
C ASP A 260 7.25 -26.94 -6.75
N ILE A 261 7.25 -26.85 -8.08
CA ILE A 261 8.12 -27.60 -8.97
C ILE A 261 9.50 -26.92 -8.94
N VAL A 262 10.52 -27.67 -8.56
CA VAL A 262 11.90 -27.16 -8.44
C VAL A 262 12.64 -27.37 -9.75
N LYS A 263 12.80 -26.32 -10.55
CA LYS A 263 13.66 -26.33 -11.74
C LYS A 263 15.04 -25.82 -11.38
N SER A 264 16.09 -26.47 -11.90
CA SER A 264 17.46 -25.97 -11.79
C SER A 264 17.67 -24.87 -12.82
N ASN A 265 17.66 -23.62 -12.38
CA ASN A 265 18.06 -22.49 -13.23
C ASN A 265 19.57 -22.25 -13.09
N ASN A 266 20.36 -22.83 -14.00
CA ASN A 266 21.80 -22.55 -14.12
C ASN A 266 22.15 -21.90 -15.46
N ASP A 267 21.23 -21.23 -16.11
CA ASP A 267 21.45 -20.65 -17.43
C ASP A 267 22.13 -19.29 -17.32
N ASN A 268 23.35 -19.20 -17.90
CA ASN A 268 24.10 -17.95 -18.03
C ASN A 268 23.54 -17.06 -19.15
N TYR A 269 22.43 -17.43 -19.79
CA TYR A 269 21.77 -16.73 -20.89
C TYR A 269 20.24 -16.93 -20.81
N SER A 270 19.48 -16.06 -21.46
CA SER A 270 18.05 -16.23 -21.68
C SER A 270 17.74 -16.27 -23.18
N ILE A 271 16.86 -17.19 -23.57
CA ILE A 271 16.36 -17.28 -24.95
C ILE A 271 15.01 -16.57 -25.00
N TRP A 272 14.87 -15.67 -25.95
CA TRP A 272 13.63 -14.94 -26.23
C TRP A 272 13.06 -15.44 -27.55
N ASP A 273 11.95 -16.16 -27.46
CA ASP A 273 11.26 -16.67 -28.64
C ASP A 273 10.00 -15.84 -28.88
N THR A 274 9.82 -15.37 -30.10
CA THR A 274 8.63 -14.61 -30.51
C THR A 274 7.34 -15.44 -30.53
N GLN A 275 7.43 -16.75 -30.47
CA GLN A 275 6.30 -17.67 -30.37
C GLN A 275 5.88 -17.94 -28.90
N ASP A 276 6.72 -17.58 -27.93
CA ASP A 276 6.34 -17.67 -26.53
C ASP A 276 5.23 -16.67 -26.17
N ALA A 277 4.24 -17.11 -25.40
CA ALA A 277 3.17 -16.26 -24.92
C ALA A 277 3.68 -15.11 -23.99
N LEU A 278 4.79 -15.34 -23.29
CA LEU A 278 5.43 -14.38 -22.40
C LEU A 278 6.89 -14.16 -22.82
N ILE A 279 7.37 -12.91 -22.71
CA ILE A 279 8.81 -12.64 -22.84
C ILE A 279 9.61 -13.36 -21.74
N ALA A 280 10.84 -13.74 -22.03
CA ALA A 280 11.65 -14.60 -21.15
C ALA A 280 11.71 -14.17 -19.68
N PRO A 281 11.96 -12.88 -19.30
CA PRO A 281 11.99 -12.49 -17.88
C PRO A 281 10.62 -12.58 -17.21
N ARG A 282 9.53 -12.29 -17.92
CA ARG A 282 8.16 -12.42 -17.39
C ARG A 282 7.77 -13.89 -17.23
N LYS A 283 8.15 -14.74 -18.17
CA LYS A 283 7.97 -16.20 -18.11
C LYS A 283 8.62 -16.79 -16.87
N ALA A 284 9.88 -16.42 -16.56
CA ALA A 284 10.58 -16.89 -15.37
C ALA A 284 9.86 -16.52 -14.05
N VAL A 285 9.27 -15.31 -13.97
CA VAL A 285 8.47 -14.89 -12.83
C VAL A 285 7.14 -15.64 -12.76
N ALA A 286 6.46 -15.79 -13.89
CA ALA A 286 5.19 -16.52 -13.97
C ALA A 286 5.39 -18.00 -13.60
N GLU A 287 6.44 -18.63 -14.06
CA GLU A 287 6.81 -20.00 -13.67
C GLU A 287 7.01 -20.11 -12.16
N LYS A 288 7.76 -19.19 -11.55
CA LYS A 288 8.04 -19.20 -10.11
C LYS A 288 6.80 -19.02 -9.24
N TYR A 289 5.88 -18.13 -9.62
CA TYR A 289 4.78 -17.74 -8.73
C TYR A 289 3.42 -18.33 -9.11
N VAL A 290 3.25 -18.81 -10.32
CA VAL A 290 1.98 -19.32 -10.85
C VAL A 290 2.13 -20.71 -11.47
N MET A 291 2.90 -20.83 -12.55
CA MET A 291 2.89 -22.00 -13.42
C MET A 291 3.53 -23.25 -12.79
N ASN A 292 4.58 -23.07 -11.98
CA ASN A 292 5.28 -24.18 -11.30
C ASN A 292 4.69 -24.44 -9.90
N LYS A 293 3.51 -23.93 -9.59
CA LYS A 293 2.80 -24.19 -8.34
C LYS A 293 1.62 -25.11 -8.58
N GLN A 294 1.52 -26.12 -7.75
CA GLN A 294 0.36 -26.98 -7.70
C GLN A 294 -0.33 -26.87 -6.35
N SER A 295 -1.61 -26.50 -6.36
CA SER A 295 -2.40 -26.36 -5.14
C SER A 295 -3.07 -27.67 -4.80
N ILE A 296 -2.90 -28.10 -3.57
CA ILE A 296 -3.34 -29.38 -3.03
C ILE A 296 -4.39 -29.15 -1.95
N ARG A 297 -5.44 -29.94 -1.95
CA ARG A 297 -6.41 -30.12 -0.87
C ARG A 297 -6.16 -31.47 -0.22
N TRP A 298 -5.97 -31.51 1.10
CA TRP A 298 -5.81 -32.73 1.88
C TRP A 298 -6.89 -32.81 2.96
N ASP A 299 -7.75 -33.85 2.89
CA ASP A 299 -8.73 -34.15 3.92
C ASP A 299 -8.06 -34.99 5.00
N THR A 300 -7.82 -34.37 6.16
CA THR A 300 -7.14 -35.06 7.27
C THR A 300 -8.04 -36.11 7.98
N LYS A 301 -9.35 -36.16 7.73
CA LYS A 301 -10.24 -37.16 8.27
C LYS A 301 -10.18 -38.49 7.49
N THR A 302 -10.31 -38.39 6.16
CA THR A 302 -10.25 -39.55 5.27
C THR A 302 -8.83 -39.90 4.86
N ASN A 303 -7.88 -39.00 5.03
CA ASN A 303 -6.52 -39.02 4.53
C ASN A 303 -6.43 -38.97 2.99
N GLU A 304 -7.47 -38.52 2.32
CA GLU A 304 -7.51 -38.34 0.88
C GLU A 304 -6.98 -36.96 0.46
N PHE A 305 -6.39 -36.89 -0.72
CA PHE A 305 -5.95 -35.62 -1.29
C PHE A 305 -6.46 -35.43 -2.72
N SER A 306 -6.52 -34.17 -3.15
CA SER A 306 -6.83 -33.82 -4.54
C SER A 306 -5.98 -32.65 -5.00
N ILE A 307 -5.56 -32.67 -6.27
CA ILE A 307 -4.88 -31.55 -6.93
C ILE A 307 -5.94 -30.60 -7.45
N ILE A 308 -5.87 -29.33 -6.99
CA ILE A 308 -6.86 -28.31 -7.34
C ILE A 308 -6.51 -27.63 -8.67
N SER A 309 -5.25 -27.23 -8.84
CA SER A 309 -4.77 -26.64 -10.11
C SER A 309 -4.57 -27.71 -11.17
N SER A 310 -4.56 -27.31 -12.43
CA SER A 310 -4.26 -28.18 -13.56
C SER A 310 -3.37 -27.43 -14.56
N ASN A 311 -2.84 -28.12 -15.55
CA ASN A 311 -2.05 -27.47 -16.60
C ASN A 311 -2.85 -26.45 -17.41
N LYS A 312 -4.18 -26.67 -17.53
CA LYS A 312 -5.10 -25.75 -18.20
C LYS A 312 -5.57 -24.63 -17.29
N LEU A 313 -5.87 -24.93 -16.02
CA LEU A 313 -6.28 -23.96 -15.02
C LEU A 313 -5.17 -23.84 -13.97
N ASN A 314 -4.11 -23.14 -14.34
CA ASN A 314 -2.86 -23.06 -13.61
C ASN A 314 -2.88 -22.07 -12.44
N ALA A 315 -3.83 -21.14 -12.43
CA ALA A 315 -4.02 -20.18 -11.36
C ALA A 315 -5.31 -20.46 -10.59
N VAL A 316 -5.23 -20.46 -9.24
CA VAL A 316 -6.38 -20.75 -8.38
C VAL A 316 -6.52 -19.76 -7.24
N ILE A 317 -7.76 -19.47 -6.87
CA ILE A 317 -8.14 -18.65 -5.72
C ILE A 317 -8.88 -19.55 -4.73
N ILE A 318 -8.22 -19.85 -3.62
CA ILE A 318 -8.73 -20.72 -2.58
C ILE A 318 -9.20 -19.87 -1.39
N LYS A 319 -10.39 -20.17 -0.88
CA LYS A 319 -10.89 -19.70 0.40
C LYS A 319 -11.14 -20.90 1.29
N PRO A 320 -10.44 -21.08 2.40
CA PRO A 320 -10.45 -22.34 3.16
C PRO A 320 -11.82 -22.82 3.63
N ASN A 321 -12.75 -21.91 3.88
CA ASN A 321 -14.09 -22.25 4.37
C ASN A 321 -15.13 -22.53 3.25
N PHE A 322 -14.72 -22.49 1.97
CA PHE A 322 -15.61 -22.72 0.83
C PHE A 322 -15.47 -24.18 0.35
N ASN A 323 -16.52 -24.71 -0.24
CA ASN A 323 -16.53 -26.04 -0.86
C ASN A 323 -16.06 -26.02 -2.33
N TYR A 324 -15.48 -24.92 -2.76
CA TYR A 324 -14.97 -24.71 -4.13
C TYR A 324 -13.72 -23.81 -4.14
N ALA A 325 -12.95 -23.88 -5.22
CA ALA A 325 -11.98 -22.88 -5.65
C ALA A 325 -12.47 -22.14 -6.90
N LEU A 326 -11.98 -20.94 -7.12
CA LEU A 326 -12.00 -20.30 -8.44
C LEU A 326 -10.70 -20.63 -9.15
N ALA A 327 -10.79 -20.93 -10.45
CA ALA A 327 -9.62 -21.29 -11.26
C ALA A 327 -9.67 -20.59 -12.61
N TYR A 328 -8.52 -20.30 -13.20
CA TYR A 328 -8.39 -19.68 -14.50
C TYR A 328 -7.05 -20.04 -15.16
N ASP A 329 -6.95 -19.88 -16.47
CA ASP A 329 -5.69 -19.97 -17.19
C ASP A 329 -4.99 -18.61 -17.20
N PHE A 330 -3.84 -18.53 -16.55
CA PHE A 330 -3.03 -17.30 -16.51
C PHE A 330 -2.55 -16.86 -17.90
N LEU A 331 -2.43 -17.78 -18.86
CA LEU A 331 -1.91 -17.56 -20.20
C LEU A 331 -3.00 -17.41 -21.28
N GLU A 332 -4.27 -17.56 -20.95
CA GLU A 332 -5.38 -17.66 -21.93
C GLU A 332 -5.37 -16.57 -23.00
N ASN A 333 -5.12 -15.33 -22.62
CA ASN A 333 -5.11 -14.17 -23.51
C ASN A 333 -3.73 -13.51 -23.64
N GLU A 334 -2.65 -14.24 -23.41
CA GLU A 334 -1.31 -13.72 -23.62
C GLU A 334 -0.80 -14.01 -25.06
N PRO A 335 0.00 -13.14 -25.66
CA PRO A 335 0.53 -11.88 -25.15
C PRO A 335 -0.54 -10.78 -25.07
N SER A 336 -0.57 -10.07 -23.92
CA SER A 336 -1.58 -9.07 -23.62
C SER A 336 -0.95 -7.73 -23.26
N THR A 337 -1.58 -6.64 -23.70
CA THR A 337 -1.25 -5.26 -23.30
C THR A 337 -2.11 -4.77 -22.13
N GLU A 338 -2.81 -5.66 -21.42
CA GLU A 338 -3.54 -5.32 -20.21
C GLU A 338 -2.63 -5.43 -18.98
N GLN A 339 -2.88 -4.61 -17.95
CA GLN A 339 -2.09 -4.66 -16.70
C GLN A 339 -2.25 -5.98 -15.96
N TYR A 340 -3.45 -6.52 -15.93
CA TYR A 340 -3.79 -7.79 -15.30
C TYR A 340 -4.33 -8.78 -16.33
N THR A 341 -4.21 -10.04 -16.02
CA THR A 341 -4.71 -11.12 -16.88
C THR A 341 -6.23 -10.97 -17.11
N VAL A 342 -6.64 -11.17 -18.35
CA VAL A 342 -8.06 -11.37 -18.71
C VAL A 342 -8.21 -12.83 -19.07
N ALA A 343 -9.07 -13.57 -18.37
CA ALA A 343 -9.25 -15.00 -18.60
C ALA A 343 -10.65 -15.46 -18.18
N ASP A 344 -11.06 -16.62 -18.66
CA ASP A 344 -12.27 -17.28 -18.23
C ASP A 344 -12.19 -17.72 -16.77
N LEU A 345 -13.18 -17.37 -15.95
CA LEU A 345 -13.25 -17.72 -14.56
C LEU A 345 -14.11 -18.98 -14.35
N TYR A 346 -13.49 -20.02 -13.82
CA TYR A 346 -14.13 -21.29 -13.54
C TYR A 346 -14.34 -21.48 -12.03
N LEU A 347 -15.48 -22.07 -11.68
CA LEU A 347 -15.73 -22.61 -10.35
C LEU A 347 -15.41 -24.10 -10.35
N LYS A 348 -14.51 -24.51 -9.45
CA LYS A 348 -14.13 -25.90 -9.27
C LYS A 348 -14.68 -26.41 -7.94
N ASN A 349 -15.69 -27.28 -8.01
CA ASN A 349 -16.28 -27.89 -6.82
C ASN A 349 -15.40 -29.02 -6.27
N TYR A 350 -15.07 -28.98 -4.97
CA TYR A 350 -14.17 -29.95 -4.37
C TYR A 350 -14.77 -31.35 -4.22
N GLU A 351 -16.09 -31.45 -3.98
CA GLU A 351 -16.77 -32.73 -3.74
C GLU A 351 -17.05 -33.46 -5.05
N LYS A 352 -17.47 -32.72 -6.07
CA LYS A 352 -17.87 -33.29 -7.36
C LYS A 352 -16.71 -33.36 -8.36
N GLY A 353 -15.63 -32.63 -8.13
CA GLY A 353 -14.53 -32.48 -9.09
C GLY A 353 -14.90 -31.75 -10.39
N GLU A 354 -16.11 -31.19 -10.44
CA GLU A 354 -16.64 -30.49 -11.62
C GLU A 354 -16.01 -29.12 -11.76
N GLU A 355 -15.63 -28.78 -12.99
CA GLU A 355 -15.18 -27.45 -13.40
C GLU A 355 -16.27 -26.78 -14.25
N LYS A 356 -16.73 -25.62 -13.80
CA LYS A 356 -17.79 -24.88 -14.48
C LYS A 356 -17.35 -23.46 -14.80
N LEU A 357 -17.44 -23.07 -16.09
CA LEU A 357 -17.27 -21.67 -16.47
C LEU A 357 -18.39 -20.83 -15.87
N ILE A 358 -18.03 -19.83 -15.07
CA ILE A 358 -18.98 -18.89 -14.43
C ILE A 358 -18.89 -17.48 -15.01
N VAL A 359 -17.70 -16.98 -15.37
CA VAL A 359 -17.55 -15.66 -15.95
C VAL A 359 -16.54 -15.73 -17.11
N PRO A 360 -16.99 -15.58 -18.37
CA PRO A 360 -16.05 -15.50 -19.48
C PRO A 360 -15.30 -14.17 -19.48
N ALA A 361 -14.04 -14.16 -19.91
CA ALA A 361 -13.17 -13.01 -20.06
C ALA A 361 -13.22 -12.03 -18.87
N HIS A 362 -12.92 -12.54 -17.66
CA HIS A 362 -12.86 -11.75 -16.43
C HIS A 362 -11.49 -11.07 -16.30
N TYR A 363 -11.49 -9.78 -15.87
CA TYR A 363 -10.27 -9.01 -15.60
C TYR A 363 -9.82 -9.24 -14.14
N PHE A 364 -8.66 -9.88 -13.91
CA PHE A 364 -8.20 -10.38 -12.61
C PHE A 364 -7.48 -9.33 -11.76
N SER A 365 -8.08 -8.16 -11.56
CA SER A 365 -7.64 -7.22 -10.53
C SER A 365 -8.30 -7.54 -9.18
N TYR A 366 -7.61 -7.29 -8.09
CA TYR A 366 -8.12 -7.50 -6.71
C TYR A 366 -9.42 -6.76 -6.42
N ASP A 367 -9.61 -5.59 -7.06
CA ASP A 367 -10.79 -4.75 -6.85
C ASP A 367 -12.03 -5.25 -7.62
N TYR A 368 -11.89 -6.27 -8.46
CA TYR A 368 -12.94 -6.77 -9.36
C TYR A 368 -13.61 -8.05 -8.86
N LEU A 369 -13.11 -8.62 -7.75
CA LEU A 369 -13.68 -9.80 -7.10
C LEU A 369 -13.91 -9.56 -5.61
N SER A 370 -15.03 -10.04 -5.10
CA SER A 370 -15.34 -10.10 -3.67
C SER A 370 -16.20 -11.33 -3.37
N PHE A 371 -16.24 -11.73 -2.10
CA PHE A 371 -16.97 -12.95 -1.70
C PHE A 371 -17.88 -12.66 -0.52
N SER A 372 -19.03 -13.33 -0.47
CA SER A 372 -19.78 -13.38 0.79
C SER A 372 -19.00 -14.21 1.81
N PRO A 373 -19.15 -13.96 3.12
CA PRO A 373 -18.42 -14.69 4.17
C PRO A 373 -18.65 -16.21 4.16
N SER A 374 -19.84 -16.67 3.79
CA SER A 374 -20.16 -18.09 3.64
C SER A 374 -19.63 -18.73 2.34
N GLY A 375 -19.28 -17.90 1.34
CA GLY A 375 -18.98 -18.37 -0.01
C GLY A 375 -20.19 -18.60 -0.90
N LYS A 376 -21.40 -18.34 -0.41
CA LYS A 376 -22.61 -18.47 -1.20
C LYS A 376 -22.62 -17.58 -2.44
N TYR A 377 -22.14 -16.34 -2.30
CA TYR A 377 -22.11 -15.37 -3.38
C TYR A 377 -20.67 -14.98 -3.76
N ILE A 378 -20.40 -15.03 -5.06
CA ILE A 378 -19.17 -14.51 -5.67
C ILE A 378 -19.55 -13.20 -6.38
N MET A 379 -19.03 -12.07 -5.88
CA MET A 379 -19.21 -10.78 -6.52
C MET A 379 -18.09 -10.56 -7.54
N TYR A 380 -18.44 -10.20 -8.77
CA TYR A 380 -17.48 -9.86 -9.81
C TYR A 380 -17.91 -8.59 -10.55
N PHE A 381 -16.90 -7.80 -10.96
CA PHE A 381 -17.13 -6.58 -11.73
C PHE A 381 -16.87 -6.84 -13.22
N LYS A 382 -17.89 -6.64 -14.05
CA LYS A 382 -17.82 -6.83 -15.49
C LYS A 382 -18.79 -5.90 -16.20
N ASP A 383 -18.42 -5.41 -17.39
CA ASP A 383 -19.25 -4.53 -18.22
C ASP A 383 -19.79 -3.32 -17.45
N LYS A 384 -18.88 -2.68 -16.65
CA LYS A 384 -19.17 -1.50 -15.82
C LYS A 384 -20.24 -1.71 -14.76
N ASN A 385 -20.50 -2.97 -14.37
CA ASN A 385 -21.45 -3.32 -13.31
C ASN A 385 -20.88 -4.36 -12.36
N TRP A 386 -21.37 -4.34 -11.12
CA TRP A 386 -21.23 -5.46 -10.22
C TRP A 386 -22.26 -6.52 -10.52
N TRP A 387 -21.85 -7.77 -10.41
CA TRP A 387 -22.69 -8.96 -10.51
C TRP A 387 -22.44 -9.85 -9.29
N GLY A 388 -23.47 -10.51 -8.81
CA GLY A 388 -23.39 -11.60 -7.84
C GLY A 388 -23.69 -12.93 -8.53
N TYR A 389 -22.81 -13.92 -8.36
CA TYR A 389 -23.09 -15.29 -8.76
C TYR A 389 -23.48 -16.09 -7.51
N ASP A 390 -24.71 -16.64 -7.50
CA ASP A 390 -25.19 -17.53 -6.43
C ASP A 390 -24.73 -18.95 -6.73
N THR A 391 -23.84 -19.48 -5.91
CA THR A 391 -23.20 -20.81 -6.09
C THR A 391 -24.13 -21.97 -5.80
N GLU A 392 -25.23 -21.75 -5.07
CA GLU A 392 -26.21 -22.81 -4.71
C GLU A 392 -27.24 -23.05 -5.80
N ILE A 393 -27.71 -21.98 -6.45
CA ILE A 393 -28.78 -22.06 -7.46
C ILE A 393 -28.29 -21.75 -8.87
N ASP A 394 -26.97 -21.53 -9.06
CA ASP A 394 -26.33 -21.32 -10.35
C ASP A 394 -26.93 -20.14 -11.13
N LYS A 395 -26.96 -18.97 -10.49
CA LYS A 395 -27.62 -17.81 -11.05
C LYS A 395 -26.78 -16.55 -10.94
N HIS A 396 -26.69 -15.79 -12.05
CA HIS A 396 -26.10 -14.46 -12.07
C HIS A 396 -27.16 -13.40 -11.73
N ILE A 397 -26.81 -12.47 -10.87
CA ILE A 397 -27.66 -11.38 -10.38
C ILE A 397 -26.95 -10.07 -10.63
N LYS A 398 -27.48 -9.24 -11.52
CA LYS A 398 -26.92 -7.91 -11.80
C LYS A 398 -27.25 -6.97 -10.65
N ILE A 399 -26.23 -6.29 -10.10
CA ILE A 399 -26.43 -5.24 -9.10
C ILE A 399 -26.87 -3.96 -9.81
N THR A 400 -28.10 -3.53 -9.59
CA THR A 400 -28.68 -2.37 -10.24
C THR A 400 -28.95 -1.26 -9.24
N ILE A 401 -28.43 -0.06 -9.53
CA ILE A 401 -28.76 1.19 -8.84
C ILE A 401 -29.37 2.16 -9.86
N PRO A 402 -30.03 3.26 -9.45
CA PRO A 402 -30.57 4.23 -10.39
C PRO A 402 -29.51 4.77 -11.37
N SER A 403 -29.89 4.97 -12.62
CA SER A 403 -28.99 5.24 -13.75
C SER A 403 -28.18 6.54 -13.67
N ASN A 404 -28.56 7.46 -12.79
CA ASN A 404 -27.83 8.69 -12.51
C ASN A 404 -26.63 8.50 -11.56
N TYR A 405 -26.39 7.27 -11.09
CA TYR A 405 -25.24 6.89 -10.26
C TYR A 405 -24.38 5.87 -10.99
N SER A 406 -23.08 5.87 -10.71
CA SER A 406 -22.11 4.93 -11.28
C SER A 406 -21.41 4.13 -10.17
N LEU A 407 -21.31 2.82 -10.36
CA LEU A 407 -20.56 1.92 -9.46
C LEU A 407 -19.05 1.89 -9.77
N TYR A 408 -18.57 2.72 -10.70
CA TYR A 408 -17.17 2.78 -11.13
C TYR A 408 -16.73 4.21 -11.42
N LYS A 409 -15.42 4.45 -11.41
CA LYS A 409 -14.82 5.76 -11.71
C LYS A 409 -14.96 6.09 -13.19
N THR A 410 -15.67 7.16 -13.51
CA THR A 410 -15.95 7.56 -14.90
C THR A 410 -14.78 8.29 -15.57
N ASN A 411 -13.86 8.86 -14.79
CA ASN A 411 -12.63 9.51 -15.28
C ASN A 411 -11.42 8.75 -14.73
N ASP A 412 -11.22 7.51 -15.22
CA ASP A 412 -10.17 6.60 -14.77
C ASP A 412 -9.04 6.51 -15.81
N MET A 413 -7.81 6.32 -15.32
CA MET A 413 -6.70 5.97 -16.19
C MET A 413 -6.89 4.57 -16.81
N TYR A 414 -7.58 3.67 -16.13
CA TYR A 414 -7.95 2.32 -16.61
C TYR A 414 -9.22 2.36 -17.46
N TYR A 415 -9.21 3.11 -18.53
CA TYR A 415 -10.40 3.39 -19.32
C TYR A 415 -11.03 2.18 -20.00
N LYS A 416 -10.25 1.12 -20.28
CA LYS A 416 -10.78 -0.16 -20.81
C LYS A 416 -11.49 -0.95 -19.71
N HIS A 417 -10.89 -1.00 -18.54
CA HIS A 417 -11.40 -1.66 -17.34
C HIS A 417 -11.49 -0.64 -16.20
N PRO A 418 -12.54 0.22 -16.17
CA PRO A 418 -12.62 1.29 -15.19
C PRO A 418 -12.80 0.72 -13.78
N THR A 419 -12.03 1.27 -12.85
CA THR A 419 -11.98 0.82 -11.45
C THR A 419 -13.34 0.96 -10.78
N PRO A 420 -13.92 -0.11 -10.22
CA PRO A 420 -15.14 -0.02 -9.44
C PRO A 420 -14.88 0.73 -8.12
N TYR A 421 -15.92 1.38 -7.57
CA TYR A 421 -15.82 1.96 -6.22
C TYR A 421 -15.76 0.91 -5.11
N GLY A 422 -16.18 -0.33 -5.40
CA GLY A 422 -15.96 -1.49 -4.57
C GLY A 422 -17.21 -2.07 -3.90
N VAL A 423 -17.02 -3.28 -3.38
CA VAL A 423 -17.94 -4.00 -2.48
C VAL A 423 -17.33 -3.99 -1.09
N GLU A 424 -18.05 -3.45 -0.11
CA GLU A 424 -17.53 -3.31 1.24
C GLU A 424 -17.78 -4.53 2.14
N GLY A 425 -18.89 -5.23 1.92
CA GLY A 425 -19.24 -6.38 2.74
C GLY A 425 -20.72 -6.74 2.64
N TRP A 426 -21.19 -7.53 3.61
CA TRP A 426 -22.49 -8.17 3.61
C TRP A 426 -23.22 -7.96 4.93
N SER A 427 -24.55 -7.94 4.88
CA SER A 427 -25.35 -8.05 6.12
C SER A 427 -25.09 -9.39 6.82
N ILE A 428 -25.43 -9.50 8.11
CA ILE A 428 -25.17 -10.70 8.92
C ILE A 428 -25.80 -11.96 8.30
N TYR A 429 -26.95 -11.83 7.61
CA TYR A 429 -27.65 -12.93 6.95
C TYR A 429 -27.28 -13.09 5.48
N GLU A 430 -26.32 -12.33 4.97
CA GLU A 430 -25.86 -12.34 3.57
C GLU A 430 -26.96 -12.17 2.52
N ASN A 431 -28.09 -11.55 2.87
CA ASN A 431 -29.13 -11.19 1.93
C ASN A 431 -29.00 -9.78 1.36
N GLU A 432 -28.10 -9.00 1.91
CA GLU A 432 -27.79 -7.64 1.48
C GLU A 432 -26.29 -7.46 1.32
N VAL A 433 -25.88 -6.85 0.21
CA VAL A 433 -24.51 -6.47 -0.09
C VAL A 433 -24.37 -4.95 -0.08
N PHE A 434 -23.27 -4.46 0.48
CA PHE A 434 -22.94 -3.05 0.54
C PHE A 434 -21.97 -2.70 -0.58
N VAL A 435 -22.40 -1.81 -1.48
CA VAL A 435 -21.61 -1.33 -2.63
C VAL A 435 -21.49 0.18 -2.61
N TYR A 436 -20.45 0.70 -3.25
CA TYR A 436 -20.19 2.13 -3.33
C TYR A 436 -20.47 2.69 -4.71
N ASP A 437 -21.03 3.91 -4.77
CA ASP A 437 -20.83 4.84 -5.87
C ASP A 437 -19.75 5.89 -5.53
N GLU A 438 -19.65 6.97 -6.30
CA GLU A 438 -18.67 8.06 -6.05
C GLU A 438 -18.80 8.65 -4.63
N PHE A 439 -20.03 8.81 -4.13
CA PHE A 439 -20.32 9.51 -2.89
C PHE A 439 -20.93 8.61 -1.82
N ASP A 440 -21.82 7.71 -2.21
CA ASP A 440 -22.72 7.06 -1.28
C ASP A 440 -22.44 5.56 -1.09
N ILE A 441 -22.96 5.07 0.01
CA ILE A 441 -23.06 3.65 0.33
C ILE A 441 -24.45 3.19 -0.07
N TRP A 442 -24.54 2.13 -0.85
CA TRP A 442 -25.77 1.46 -1.26
C TRP A 442 -25.91 0.11 -0.58
N ILE A 443 -27.12 -0.23 -0.19
CA ILE A 443 -27.53 -1.57 0.24
C ILE A 443 -28.31 -2.17 -0.92
N TYR A 444 -27.84 -3.27 -1.45
CA TYR A 444 -28.56 -4.03 -2.46
C TYR A 444 -29.04 -5.36 -1.88
N ASN A 445 -30.35 -5.57 -1.87
CA ASN A 445 -30.92 -6.85 -1.46
C ASN A 445 -30.85 -7.83 -2.64
N ILE A 446 -30.02 -8.87 -2.48
CA ILE A 446 -29.69 -9.80 -3.55
C ILE A 446 -30.85 -10.76 -3.90
N LYS A 447 -31.79 -10.97 -2.96
CA LYS A 447 -32.94 -11.87 -3.15
C LYS A 447 -34.06 -11.23 -3.95
N ASN A 448 -34.38 -9.97 -3.69
CA ASN A 448 -35.51 -9.27 -4.32
C ASN A 448 -35.09 -8.20 -5.33
N GLY A 449 -33.80 -7.93 -5.48
CA GLY A 449 -33.27 -7.00 -6.48
C GLY A 449 -33.48 -5.51 -6.13
N THR A 450 -33.75 -5.16 -4.89
CA THR A 450 -33.99 -3.78 -4.49
C THR A 450 -32.72 -3.10 -4.00
N ALA A 451 -32.49 -1.85 -4.43
CA ALA A 451 -31.41 -1.00 -3.96
C ALA A 451 -31.91 0.12 -3.06
N LYS A 452 -31.23 0.38 -1.97
CA LYS A 452 -31.50 1.47 -1.06
C LYS A 452 -30.21 2.26 -0.77
N ARG A 453 -30.25 3.58 -0.88
CA ARG A 453 -29.15 4.43 -0.45
C ARG A 453 -29.10 4.49 1.09
N LEU A 454 -27.97 4.10 1.66
CA LEU A 454 -27.72 4.17 3.11
C LEU A 454 -27.33 5.59 3.51
N THR A 455 -26.50 6.24 2.72
CA THR A 455 -26.10 7.63 2.88
C THR A 455 -26.75 8.47 1.78
N ALA A 456 -26.94 9.76 2.00
CA ALA A 456 -27.67 10.61 1.06
C ALA A 456 -26.88 11.89 0.79
N SER A 457 -25.70 11.73 0.18
CA SER A 457 -24.90 12.86 -0.29
C SER A 457 -25.65 13.66 -1.34
N LYS A 458 -25.43 14.99 -1.36
CA LYS A 458 -25.89 15.86 -2.44
C LYS A 458 -24.88 15.94 -3.58
N GLY A 459 -23.90 15.03 -3.62
CA GLY A 459 -22.81 15.00 -4.61
C GLY A 459 -21.59 15.82 -4.18
N ASP A 460 -21.47 16.10 -2.89
CA ASP A 460 -20.42 16.92 -2.29
C ASP A 460 -19.57 16.17 -1.27
N ILE A 461 -20.15 15.21 -0.55
CA ILE A 461 -19.46 14.41 0.48
C ILE A 461 -19.47 12.93 0.07
N SER A 462 -18.28 12.30 0.07
CA SER A 462 -18.11 10.86 -0.08
C SER A 462 -18.08 10.17 1.27
N TYR A 463 -18.86 9.10 1.41
CA TYR A 463 -18.98 8.28 2.62
C TYR A 463 -18.40 6.90 2.39
N ARG A 464 -17.52 6.45 3.26
CA ARG A 464 -16.93 5.08 3.26
C ARG A 464 -16.94 4.52 4.68
N PHE A 465 -17.18 3.22 4.84
CA PHE A 465 -17.04 2.59 6.16
C PHE A 465 -15.57 2.61 6.62
N ASN A 466 -15.34 2.95 7.88
CA ASN A 466 -13.99 2.89 8.45
C ASN A 466 -13.59 1.43 8.72
N LYS A 467 -12.66 0.90 7.93
CA LYS A 467 -12.22 -0.51 7.97
C LYS A 467 -11.49 -0.88 9.27
N LYS A 468 -10.73 0.06 9.83
CA LYS A 468 -9.97 -0.18 11.08
C LYS A 468 -10.90 -0.38 12.28
N GLU A 469 -11.91 0.47 12.39
CA GLU A 469 -12.89 0.38 13.48
C GLU A 469 -13.71 -0.91 13.41
N ARG A 470 -14.00 -1.38 12.21
CA ARG A 470 -14.68 -2.65 11.94
C ARG A 470 -13.77 -3.90 12.08
N LYS A 471 -12.47 -3.73 12.36
CA LYS A 471 -11.48 -4.83 12.43
C LYS A 471 -11.47 -5.71 11.18
N ASN A 472 -11.68 -5.10 10.02
CA ASN A 472 -11.74 -5.77 8.70
C ASN A 472 -12.76 -6.91 8.59
N THR A 473 -13.85 -6.89 9.36
CA THR A 473 -14.90 -7.90 9.23
C THR A 473 -15.71 -7.69 7.96
N SER A 474 -16.05 -8.79 7.26
CA SER A 474 -16.89 -8.75 6.06
C SER A 474 -18.37 -8.55 6.37
N HIS A 475 -18.79 -8.75 7.62
CA HIS A 475 -20.17 -8.53 8.06
C HIS A 475 -20.38 -7.10 8.55
N ILE A 476 -21.50 -6.52 8.15
CA ILE A 476 -21.91 -5.16 8.51
C ILE A 476 -23.29 -5.23 9.18
N ASP A 477 -23.37 -4.79 10.43
CA ASP A 477 -24.61 -4.63 11.15
C ASP A 477 -24.97 -3.14 11.27
N ILE A 478 -25.87 -2.66 10.41
CA ILE A 478 -26.31 -1.26 10.37
C ILE A 478 -27.12 -0.84 11.59
N ASN A 479 -27.52 -1.76 12.47
CA ASN A 479 -28.16 -1.42 13.74
C ASN A 479 -27.14 -1.00 14.82
N GLN A 480 -25.87 -1.30 14.60
CA GLN A 480 -24.80 -0.81 15.45
C GLN A 480 -24.36 0.60 15.05
N LYS A 481 -23.71 1.29 15.96
CA LYS A 481 -23.04 2.56 15.69
C LYS A 481 -21.77 2.27 14.88
N LEU A 482 -21.74 2.72 13.61
CA LEU A 482 -20.65 2.48 12.65
C LEU A 482 -19.93 3.79 12.34
N MET A 483 -18.63 3.75 12.27
CA MET A 483 -17.81 4.88 11.87
C MET A 483 -17.70 4.95 10.35
N LEU A 484 -17.88 6.16 9.82
CA LEU A 484 -17.72 6.49 8.41
C LEU A 484 -16.56 7.49 8.23
N ASP A 485 -15.71 7.24 7.25
CA ASP A 485 -14.75 8.21 6.75
C ASP A 485 -15.44 9.14 5.77
N LEU A 486 -15.12 10.42 5.83
CA LEU A 486 -15.68 11.50 5.01
C LEU A 486 -14.61 12.14 4.16
N SER A 487 -14.92 12.43 2.90
CA SER A 487 -14.10 13.29 2.03
C SER A 487 -14.98 14.14 1.12
N THR A 488 -14.50 15.33 0.73
CA THR A 488 -15.21 16.24 -0.16
C THR A 488 -14.39 16.57 -1.40
N LYS A 489 -15.03 17.09 -2.44
CA LYS A 489 -14.38 17.62 -3.65
C LYS A 489 -13.48 18.82 -3.34
N ASP A 490 -13.71 19.52 -2.23
CA ASP A 490 -12.91 20.68 -1.79
C ASP A 490 -11.81 20.30 -0.81
N GLU A 491 -11.34 19.06 -0.90
CA GLU A 491 -10.21 18.55 -0.13
C GLU A 491 -10.41 18.61 1.40
N GLN A 492 -11.67 18.59 1.89
CA GLN A 492 -11.95 18.39 3.30
C GLN A 492 -12.04 16.89 3.60
N ASN A 493 -11.54 16.50 4.76
CA ASN A 493 -11.63 15.13 5.24
C ASN A 493 -12.12 15.09 6.69
N GLY A 494 -12.63 13.94 7.10
CA GLY A 494 -13.14 13.78 8.45
C GLY A 494 -13.75 12.42 8.70
N PHE A 495 -14.56 12.35 9.74
CA PHE A 495 -15.32 11.15 10.07
C PHE A 495 -16.67 11.49 10.73
N ALA A 496 -17.60 10.56 10.60
CA ALA A 496 -18.94 10.62 11.16
C ALA A 496 -19.29 9.28 11.81
N PHE A 497 -20.38 9.27 12.57
CA PHE A 497 -21.04 8.03 12.94
C PHE A 497 -22.36 7.85 12.18
N PHE A 498 -22.58 6.66 11.68
CA PHE A 498 -23.88 6.17 11.26
C PHE A 498 -24.52 5.45 12.45
N GLU A 499 -25.65 5.95 12.92
CA GLU A 499 -26.38 5.42 14.06
C GLU A 499 -27.89 5.62 13.89
N LYS A 500 -28.67 4.53 14.04
CA LYS A 500 -30.15 4.56 13.93
C LYS A 500 -30.66 5.25 12.64
N GLY A 501 -30.01 4.97 11.52
CA GLY A 501 -30.40 5.53 10.22
C GLY A 501 -29.99 6.99 9.99
N LYS A 502 -29.18 7.59 10.88
CA LYS A 502 -28.71 8.98 10.77
C LYS A 502 -27.20 9.05 10.72
N ILE A 503 -26.67 10.01 9.99
CA ILE A 503 -25.25 10.34 9.95
C ILE A 503 -25.03 11.51 10.90
N VAL A 504 -24.13 11.33 11.87
CA VAL A 504 -23.72 12.35 12.85
C VAL A 504 -22.26 12.71 12.54
N PRO A 505 -22.00 13.83 11.84
CA PRO A 505 -20.65 14.31 11.58
C PRO A 505 -19.93 14.64 12.90
N ILE A 506 -18.67 14.24 13.02
CA ILE A 506 -17.83 14.53 14.19
C ILE A 506 -16.72 15.52 13.81
N VAL A 507 -16.03 15.23 12.70
CA VAL A 507 -14.97 16.07 12.14
C VAL A 507 -15.19 16.14 10.64
N LEU A 508 -15.11 17.35 10.06
CA LEU A 508 -14.98 17.58 8.62
C LEU A 508 -14.26 18.93 8.47
N GLU A 509 -12.99 18.84 8.06
CA GLU A 509 -12.08 19.99 8.08
C GLU A 509 -11.19 19.99 6.83
N PRO A 510 -10.63 21.15 6.40
CA PRO A 510 -9.72 21.24 5.27
C PRO A 510 -8.30 20.74 5.62
N TYR A 511 -8.24 19.52 6.14
CA TYR A 511 -7.02 18.79 6.53
C TYR A 511 -7.13 17.35 6.08
N THR A 512 -6.00 16.67 5.91
CA THR A 512 -6.03 15.21 5.96
C THR A 512 -6.33 14.77 7.40
N ILE A 513 -7.33 13.93 7.56
CA ILE A 513 -7.70 13.26 8.81
C ILE A 513 -7.44 11.76 8.62
N GLU A 514 -6.56 11.21 9.44
CA GLU A 514 -6.15 9.80 9.32
C GLU A 514 -6.17 9.09 10.66
N ASN A 515 -6.26 7.77 10.58
CA ASN A 515 -6.13 6.87 11.73
C ASN A 515 -7.10 7.23 12.87
N ALA A 516 -8.31 7.67 12.54
CA ALA A 516 -9.33 7.90 13.52
C ALA A 516 -9.69 6.60 14.24
N VAL A 517 -9.61 6.62 15.58
CA VAL A 517 -9.97 5.49 16.45
C VAL A 517 -10.75 6.01 17.64
N CYS A 518 -11.84 5.34 17.99
CA CYS A 518 -12.70 5.75 19.08
C CYS A 518 -12.74 4.71 20.20
N ILE A 519 -12.38 5.14 21.42
CA ILE A 519 -12.40 4.31 22.61
C ILE A 519 -13.79 4.39 23.24
N ASN A 520 -14.40 3.19 23.42
CA ASN A 520 -15.74 3.04 24.00
C ASN A 520 -16.82 3.92 23.32
N LYS A 521 -16.59 4.30 22.05
CA LYS A 521 -17.47 5.21 21.28
C LYS A 521 -17.74 6.56 21.96
N GLN A 522 -16.85 6.99 22.84
CA GLN A 522 -16.96 8.25 23.60
C GLN A 522 -15.79 9.21 23.35
N THR A 523 -14.60 8.72 23.24
CA THR A 523 -13.38 9.51 23.01
C THR A 523 -12.71 9.05 21.75
N CYS A 524 -12.53 9.96 20.80
CA CYS A 524 -11.84 9.63 19.53
C CYS A 524 -10.49 10.33 19.49
N PHE A 525 -9.54 9.64 18.88
CA PHE A 525 -8.19 10.12 18.55
C PHE A 525 -8.02 10.06 17.04
N PHE A 526 -7.36 11.07 16.48
CA PHE A 526 -7.07 11.10 15.06
C PHE A 526 -5.82 11.95 14.78
N LYS A 527 -5.14 11.65 13.68
CA LYS A 527 -4.05 12.47 13.15
C LYS A 527 -4.60 13.44 12.12
N LYS A 528 -4.20 14.73 12.21
CA LYS A 528 -4.51 15.71 11.18
C LYS A 528 -3.30 16.51 10.75
N PHE A 529 -3.23 16.89 9.48
CA PHE A 529 -2.16 17.69 8.91
C PHE A 529 -2.59 18.32 7.58
N ARG A 530 -1.77 19.24 7.09
CA ARG A 530 -1.92 19.91 5.80
C ARG A 530 -0.55 20.35 5.33
N TYR A 531 -0.38 20.77 4.06
CA TYR A 531 0.93 21.20 3.56
C TYR A 531 1.64 22.20 4.49
N ASN A 532 0.90 23.13 5.10
CA ASN A 532 1.41 24.18 6.00
C ASN A 532 1.11 23.93 7.50
N VAL A 533 0.58 22.78 7.84
CA VAL A 533 0.31 22.37 9.23
C VAL A 533 0.93 21.02 9.48
N SER A 534 1.99 20.98 10.29
CA SER A 534 2.65 19.72 10.65
C SER A 534 1.70 18.79 11.41
N PRO A 535 1.92 17.46 11.31
CA PRO A 535 1.03 16.48 11.94
C PRO A 535 0.77 16.73 13.42
N VAL A 536 -0.50 16.71 13.79
CA VAL A 536 -0.97 16.72 15.19
C VAL A 536 -1.80 15.47 15.45
N ILE A 537 -1.68 14.92 16.67
CA ILE A 537 -2.62 13.95 17.20
C ILE A 537 -3.60 14.72 18.09
N GLU A 538 -4.85 14.68 17.71
CA GLU A 538 -5.94 15.35 18.41
C GLU A 538 -6.86 14.33 19.07
N ARG A 539 -7.34 14.67 20.27
CA ARG A 539 -8.39 13.94 20.99
C ARG A 539 -9.66 14.76 21.00
N ILE A 540 -10.80 14.13 20.76
CA ILE A 540 -12.12 14.72 20.93
C ILE A 540 -12.95 13.87 21.90
N ASP A 541 -13.57 14.50 22.88
CA ASP A 541 -14.58 13.90 23.73
C ASP A 541 -15.96 14.14 23.13
N LEU A 542 -16.67 13.09 22.78
CA LEU A 542 -17.92 13.17 22.03
C LEU A 542 -19.10 13.67 22.87
N ALA A 543 -19.05 13.53 24.20
CA ALA A 543 -20.13 13.99 25.08
C ALA A 543 -20.07 15.51 25.27
N THR A 544 -18.88 16.06 25.37
CA THR A 544 -18.63 17.48 25.64
C THR A 544 -18.21 18.30 24.44
N ASN A 545 -17.88 17.63 23.33
CA ASN A 545 -17.25 18.17 22.14
C ASN A 545 -15.92 18.92 22.42
N LYS A 546 -15.27 18.63 23.55
CA LYS A 546 -13.98 19.24 23.90
C LYS A 546 -12.87 18.56 23.11
N ARG A 547 -11.99 19.38 22.55
CA ARG A 547 -10.82 18.96 21.81
C ARG A 547 -9.52 19.28 22.55
N LYS A 548 -8.51 18.40 22.39
CA LYS A 548 -7.20 18.59 22.98
C LYS A 548 -6.12 18.04 22.04
N ILE A 549 -5.11 18.83 21.75
CA ILE A 549 -3.92 18.36 21.06
C ILE A 549 -3.09 17.53 22.04
N VAL A 550 -2.93 16.23 21.76
CA VAL A 550 -2.15 15.29 22.54
C VAL A 550 -0.67 15.35 22.12
N TYR A 551 -0.43 15.47 20.80
CA TYR A 551 0.91 15.56 20.24
C TYR A 551 0.95 16.54 19.06
N GLN A 552 2.05 17.26 18.91
CA GLN A 552 2.35 18.13 17.78
C GLN A 552 3.76 17.85 17.30
N SER A 553 3.93 17.44 16.06
CA SER A 553 5.24 17.36 15.44
C SER A 553 5.74 18.76 15.03
N ASN A 554 7.05 18.90 14.89
CA ASN A 554 7.68 20.14 14.40
C ASN A 554 7.07 21.43 14.98
N PRO A 555 6.96 21.61 16.30
CA PRO A 555 6.25 22.74 16.91
C PRO A 555 6.84 24.10 16.50
N ASN A 556 8.11 24.15 16.11
CA ASN A 556 8.78 25.36 15.65
C ASN A 556 8.31 25.87 14.29
N LEU A 557 7.67 25.02 13.47
CA LEU A 557 7.08 25.45 12.19
C LEU A 557 5.96 26.48 12.37
N LYS A 558 5.29 26.51 13.54
CA LYS A 558 4.29 27.52 13.86
C LYS A 558 4.84 28.95 13.88
N LYS A 559 6.17 29.11 14.01
CA LYS A 559 6.85 30.42 14.00
C LYS A 559 7.09 30.95 12.57
N LEU A 560 6.92 30.08 11.56
CA LEU A 560 7.07 30.42 10.16
C LEU A 560 5.70 30.75 9.57
N ASP A 561 5.64 31.78 8.75
CA ASP A 561 4.50 31.98 7.85
C ASP A 561 4.62 31.00 6.69
N LEU A 562 3.86 29.92 6.71
CA LEU A 562 3.87 28.90 5.66
C LEU A 562 2.83 29.20 4.55
N GLY A 563 2.37 30.44 4.47
CA GLY A 563 1.47 30.91 3.44
C GLY A 563 0.04 30.34 3.56
N LYS A 564 -0.80 30.78 2.64
CA LYS A 564 -2.19 30.31 2.47
C LYS A 564 -2.34 29.61 1.13
N SER A 565 -3.46 28.96 0.92
CA SER A 565 -3.84 28.35 -0.36
C SER A 565 -5.13 28.94 -0.91
N GLU A 566 -5.26 28.93 -2.24
CA GLU A 566 -6.42 29.36 -2.98
C GLU A 566 -6.76 28.34 -4.06
N SER A 567 -8.05 28.01 -4.25
CA SER A 567 -8.51 27.19 -5.37
C SER A 567 -8.73 28.07 -6.60
N ILE A 568 -8.13 27.68 -7.73
CA ILE A 568 -8.24 28.37 -9.02
C ILE A 568 -9.04 27.46 -9.96
N GLU A 569 -10.18 27.92 -10.44
CA GLU A 569 -10.99 27.20 -11.44
C GLU A 569 -10.54 27.60 -12.85
N TYR A 570 -10.48 26.64 -13.76
CA TYR A 570 -10.25 26.85 -15.20
C TYR A 570 -10.99 25.80 -16.04
N LYS A 571 -11.04 25.96 -17.35
CA LYS A 571 -11.65 24.99 -18.26
C LYS A 571 -10.62 23.92 -18.65
N ASN A 572 -11.03 22.65 -18.59
CA ASN A 572 -10.23 21.53 -19.10
C ASN A 572 -10.40 21.36 -20.62
N ILE A 573 -9.66 20.40 -21.22
CA ILE A 573 -9.73 20.07 -22.65
C ILE A 573 -11.14 19.73 -23.16
N LYS A 574 -12.03 19.27 -22.25
CA LYS A 574 -13.45 18.95 -22.58
C LYS A 574 -14.39 20.14 -22.42
N GLY A 575 -13.87 21.33 -22.05
CA GLY A 575 -14.66 22.53 -21.72
C GLY A 575 -15.33 22.50 -20.36
N ASN A 576 -15.13 21.45 -19.57
CA ASN A 576 -15.67 21.33 -18.21
C ASN A 576 -14.80 22.11 -17.21
N LYS A 577 -15.38 22.42 -16.06
CA LYS A 577 -14.61 22.98 -14.95
C LYS A 577 -13.60 21.99 -14.41
N SER A 578 -12.36 22.43 -14.30
CA SER A 578 -11.28 21.82 -13.56
C SER A 578 -10.73 22.80 -12.54
N LYS A 579 -9.85 22.37 -11.64
CA LYS A 579 -9.27 23.23 -10.61
C LYS A 579 -7.80 22.95 -10.38
N GLY A 580 -7.09 23.94 -9.88
CA GLY A 580 -5.76 23.82 -9.30
C GLY A 580 -5.70 24.53 -7.96
N ILE A 581 -4.69 24.25 -7.18
CA ILE A 581 -4.43 24.93 -5.90
C ILE A 581 -3.20 25.80 -6.03
N LEU A 582 -3.36 27.10 -5.77
CA LEU A 582 -2.29 28.07 -5.67
C LEU A 582 -1.84 28.19 -4.20
N LEU A 583 -0.59 27.87 -3.93
CA LEU A 583 0.05 28.02 -2.62
C LEU A 583 0.87 29.30 -2.60
N TYR A 584 0.63 30.12 -1.61
CA TYR A 584 1.20 31.47 -1.51
C TYR A 584 2.59 31.46 -0.87
N PRO A 585 3.50 32.36 -1.29
CA PRO A 585 4.78 32.53 -0.63
C PRO A 585 4.64 33.09 0.79
N THR A 586 5.64 32.85 1.61
CA THR A 586 5.77 33.46 2.95
C THR A 586 5.81 34.98 2.83
N ASN A 587 5.26 35.68 3.82
CA ASN A 587 5.23 37.17 3.86
C ASN A 587 4.68 37.80 2.57
N PHE A 588 3.64 37.19 2.00
CA PHE A 588 3.01 37.66 0.77
C PHE A 588 2.54 39.11 0.86
N ASN A 589 2.92 39.92 -0.13
CA ASN A 589 2.48 41.29 -0.28
C ASN A 589 1.77 41.49 -1.64
N PRO A 590 0.47 41.80 -1.66
CA PRO A 590 -0.31 41.91 -2.91
C PRO A 590 0.15 43.04 -3.87
N THR A 591 1.01 43.95 -3.43
CA THR A 591 1.56 45.02 -4.28
C THR A 591 2.84 44.63 -5.05
N LYS A 592 3.38 43.44 -4.75
CA LYS A 592 4.55 42.88 -5.41
C LYS A 592 4.16 41.78 -6.40
N GLN A 593 4.99 41.59 -7.40
CA GLN A 593 4.87 40.50 -8.36
C GLN A 593 5.83 39.35 -7.98
N TYR A 594 5.34 38.12 -8.10
CA TYR A 594 6.08 36.94 -7.71
C TYR A 594 6.19 35.92 -8.83
N PRO A 595 7.29 35.13 -8.88
CA PRO A 595 7.40 33.98 -9.76
C PRO A 595 6.50 32.81 -9.28
N VAL A 596 6.11 31.95 -10.22
CA VAL A 596 5.30 30.76 -9.96
C VAL A 596 6.01 29.52 -10.47
N ILE A 597 5.98 28.45 -9.70
CA ILE A 597 6.38 27.10 -10.14
C ILE A 597 5.14 26.21 -10.22
N TYR A 598 4.87 25.68 -11.41
CA TYR A 598 3.91 24.63 -11.65
C TYR A 598 4.53 23.28 -11.30
N TYR A 599 3.92 22.54 -10.37
CA TYR A 599 4.31 21.18 -10.06
C TYR A 599 3.22 20.23 -10.58
N ILE A 600 3.56 19.46 -11.61
CA ILE A 600 2.58 18.70 -12.41
C ILE A 600 2.76 17.19 -12.31
N TYR A 601 1.63 16.49 -12.22
CA TYR A 601 1.47 15.04 -12.37
C TYR A 601 -0.03 14.71 -12.31
N GLU A 602 -0.67 14.52 -13.46
CA GLU A 602 -2.13 14.26 -13.53
C GLU A 602 -2.93 15.23 -12.60
N ASN A 603 -3.43 14.73 -11.47
CA ASN A 603 -4.22 15.50 -10.50
C ASN A 603 -3.37 15.80 -9.26
N MET A 604 -3.12 17.06 -8.97
CA MET A 604 -2.19 17.46 -7.91
C MET A 604 -2.83 18.20 -6.74
N THR A 605 -4.12 18.52 -6.80
CA THR A 605 -4.79 19.30 -5.73
C THR A 605 -4.75 18.63 -4.37
N TYR A 606 -4.76 17.28 -4.32
CA TYR A 606 -4.66 16.51 -3.08
C TYR A 606 -3.40 16.80 -2.26
N LYS A 607 -2.32 17.29 -2.91
CA LYS A 607 -1.06 17.64 -2.21
C LYS A 607 -1.21 18.80 -1.24
N VAL A 608 -2.25 19.62 -1.36
CA VAL A 608 -2.57 20.66 -0.36
C VAL A 608 -2.77 20.07 1.03
N ASN A 609 -3.22 18.82 1.09
CA ASN A 609 -3.44 18.09 2.34
C ASN A 609 -2.30 17.11 2.68
N GLN A 610 -1.16 17.18 2.00
CA GLN A 610 0.04 16.41 2.33
C GLN A 610 1.07 17.31 3.00
N PHE A 611 1.58 16.89 4.14
CA PHE A 611 2.67 17.57 4.83
C PHE A 611 4.01 16.94 4.44
N ALA A 612 4.92 17.76 3.96
CA ALA A 612 6.33 17.42 3.81
C ALA A 612 7.15 18.49 4.54
N SER A 613 7.91 18.10 5.56
CA SER A 613 8.76 19.06 6.28
C SER A 613 9.75 19.74 5.33
N PRO A 614 10.15 21.00 5.58
CA PRO A 614 11.16 21.67 4.78
C PRO A 614 12.46 20.88 4.83
N THR A 615 12.85 20.28 3.71
CA THR A 615 14.07 19.47 3.60
C THR A 615 14.62 19.53 2.19
N LYS A 616 15.93 19.38 2.04
CA LYS A 616 16.58 19.19 0.74
C LYS A 616 16.60 17.71 0.31
N HIS A 617 16.21 16.81 1.20
CA HIS A 617 16.21 15.37 0.96
C HIS A 617 14.83 14.90 0.50
N THR A 618 14.55 15.12 -0.79
CA THR A 618 13.33 14.65 -1.46
C THR A 618 13.71 13.72 -2.62
N GLU A 619 12.85 12.77 -2.89
CA GLU A 619 13.10 11.70 -3.87
C GLU A 619 13.15 12.23 -5.31
N ASP A 620 12.47 13.34 -5.59
CA ASP A 620 12.34 14.00 -6.90
C ASP A 620 12.98 15.39 -6.96
N GLY A 621 13.67 15.82 -5.88
CA GLY A 621 14.34 17.10 -5.78
C GLY A 621 13.41 18.31 -5.56
N PHE A 622 12.10 18.11 -5.32
CA PHE A 622 11.15 19.19 -5.12
C PHE A 622 10.46 19.13 -3.74
N ASN A 623 10.49 20.22 -2.99
CA ASN A 623 9.80 20.38 -1.72
C ASN A 623 8.98 21.68 -1.72
N ILE A 624 7.67 21.55 -1.69
CA ILE A 624 6.71 22.67 -1.76
C ILE A 624 7.04 23.76 -0.74
N LEU A 625 7.27 23.39 0.52
CA LEU A 625 7.50 24.36 1.60
C LEU A 625 8.80 25.14 1.40
N ASN A 626 9.86 24.53 0.87
CA ASN A 626 11.11 25.23 0.59
C ASN A 626 10.91 26.34 -0.44
N TYR A 627 10.14 26.10 -1.51
CA TYR A 627 9.89 27.11 -2.54
C TYR A 627 8.97 28.24 -2.05
N ILE A 628 7.96 27.91 -1.24
CA ILE A 628 7.12 28.92 -0.57
C ILE A 628 7.98 29.81 0.33
N LEU A 629 8.88 29.22 1.13
CA LEU A 629 9.81 29.94 2.00
C LEU A 629 10.82 30.78 1.22
N ASP A 630 11.13 30.42 -0.02
CA ASP A 630 12.00 31.15 -0.94
C ASP A 630 11.28 32.25 -1.74
N GLY A 631 10.00 32.46 -1.52
CA GLY A 631 9.22 33.51 -2.14
C GLY A 631 8.59 33.17 -3.49
N TYR A 632 8.45 31.87 -3.81
CA TYR A 632 7.71 31.41 -4.98
C TYR A 632 6.26 31.10 -4.62
N PHE A 633 5.35 31.39 -5.54
CA PHE A 633 4.10 30.64 -5.57
C PHE A 633 4.37 29.22 -6.08
N VAL A 634 3.61 28.25 -5.56
CA VAL A 634 3.56 26.89 -6.12
C VAL A 634 2.13 26.62 -6.57
N PHE A 635 1.95 26.21 -7.82
CA PHE A 635 0.65 25.88 -8.38
C PHE A 635 0.54 24.38 -8.66
N LEU A 636 -0.54 23.79 -8.21
CA LEU A 636 -0.84 22.35 -8.26
C LEU A 636 -2.09 22.13 -9.13
N PRO A 637 -1.97 22.00 -10.46
CA PRO A 637 -3.12 21.80 -11.34
C PRO A 637 -3.66 20.38 -11.30
N ASN A 638 -4.94 20.21 -11.65
CA ASN A 638 -5.50 18.94 -12.09
C ASN A 638 -5.60 18.92 -13.60
N LEU A 639 -5.09 17.87 -14.22
CA LEU A 639 -5.10 17.72 -15.67
C LEU A 639 -6.09 16.62 -16.05
N ASP A 640 -6.97 16.92 -17.00
CA ASP A 640 -7.93 15.97 -17.56
C ASP A 640 -7.48 15.57 -18.96
N TYR A 641 -7.67 14.30 -19.32
CA TYR A 641 -7.19 13.77 -20.58
C TYR A 641 -8.31 13.22 -21.45
N GLN A 642 -8.11 13.35 -22.76
CA GLN A 642 -8.91 12.67 -23.77
C GLN A 642 -8.17 11.42 -24.25
N ILE A 643 -8.89 10.29 -24.34
CA ILE A 643 -8.33 9.04 -24.85
C ILE A 643 -7.89 9.25 -26.32
N GLY A 644 -6.67 8.82 -26.63
CA GLY A 644 -6.05 8.97 -27.94
C GLY A 644 -5.51 10.37 -28.24
N ASN A 645 -5.64 11.33 -27.31
CA ASN A 645 -5.22 12.72 -27.52
C ASN A 645 -4.48 13.30 -26.29
N LEU A 646 -3.46 12.57 -25.86
CA LEU A 646 -2.75 12.86 -24.61
C LEU A 646 -2.05 14.23 -24.61
N GLY A 647 -1.20 14.47 -25.60
CA GLY A 647 -0.34 15.67 -25.63
C GLY A 647 -1.14 16.98 -25.73
N GLU A 648 -2.15 17.03 -26.59
CA GLU A 648 -3.03 18.22 -26.69
C GLU A 648 -3.79 18.43 -25.37
N SER A 649 -4.20 17.34 -24.72
CA SER A 649 -4.85 17.45 -23.41
C SER A 649 -3.94 18.14 -22.39
N ILE A 650 -2.66 17.79 -22.34
CA ILE A 650 -1.68 18.42 -21.44
C ILE A 650 -1.56 19.92 -21.75
N VAL A 651 -1.34 20.28 -23.02
CA VAL A 651 -1.13 21.68 -23.43
C VAL A 651 -2.34 22.54 -23.10
N VAL A 652 -3.54 22.13 -23.51
CA VAL A 652 -4.78 22.92 -23.30
C VAL A 652 -5.10 23.11 -21.82
N ASN A 653 -4.96 22.06 -20.99
CA ASN A 653 -5.20 22.21 -19.56
C ASN A 653 -4.19 23.21 -18.92
N ILE A 654 -2.91 23.12 -19.29
CA ILE A 654 -1.88 24.02 -18.75
C ILE A 654 -2.12 25.44 -19.24
N GLU A 655 -2.37 25.68 -20.54
CA GLU A 655 -2.59 27.02 -21.10
C GLU A 655 -3.81 27.71 -20.46
N ASN A 656 -4.94 27.00 -20.36
CA ASN A 656 -6.12 27.53 -19.70
C ASN A 656 -5.89 27.85 -18.21
N SER A 657 -5.11 27.02 -17.51
CA SER A 657 -4.76 27.28 -16.11
C SER A 657 -3.83 28.47 -15.95
N VAL A 658 -2.91 28.68 -16.90
CA VAL A 658 -2.01 29.85 -16.91
C VAL A 658 -2.81 31.11 -17.18
N GLU A 659 -3.74 31.13 -18.14
CA GLU A 659 -4.60 32.27 -18.43
C GLU A 659 -5.34 32.77 -17.20
N GLU A 660 -5.96 31.85 -16.46
CA GLU A 660 -6.64 32.16 -15.21
C GLU A 660 -5.70 32.65 -14.11
N LEU A 661 -4.51 32.03 -14.01
CA LEU A 661 -3.56 32.37 -12.96
C LEU A 661 -2.96 33.78 -13.15
N VAL A 662 -2.53 34.13 -14.38
CA VAL A 662 -1.88 35.40 -14.68
C VAL A 662 -2.85 36.58 -14.70
N SER A 663 -4.13 36.40 -14.61
CA SER A 663 -5.12 37.43 -14.38
C SER A 663 -4.93 38.17 -13.04
N ARG A 664 -4.18 37.58 -12.11
CA ARG A 664 -3.89 38.13 -10.78
C ARG A 664 -2.68 39.05 -10.85
N SER A 665 -2.84 40.31 -10.43
CA SER A 665 -1.83 41.36 -10.53
C SER A 665 -0.50 41.05 -9.82
N TYR A 666 -0.51 40.19 -8.83
CA TYR A 666 0.66 39.75 -8.07
C TYR A 666 1.40 38.56 -8.71
N ILE A 667 0.91 37.99 -9.80
CA ILE A 667 1.60 36.95 -10.56
C ILE A 667 2.41 37.60 -11.69
N ASP A 668 3.71 37.29 -11.76
CA ASP A 668 4.52 37.70 -12.88
C ASP A 668 4.47 36.68 -14.01
N LYS A 669 3.71 36.99 -15.07
CA LYS A 669 3.56 36.14 -16.24
C LYS A 669 4.87 35.85 -16.99
N ASN A 670 5.92 36.65 -16.76
CA ASN A 670 7.23 36.43 -17.35
C ASN A 670 8.17 35.59 -16.50
N ARG A 671 7.73 35.12 -15.32
CA ARG A 671 8.51 34.30 -14.38
C ARG A 671 7.76 33.04 -13.96
N LEU A 672 7.33 32.25 -14.96
CA LEU A 672 6.68 30.97 -14.78
C LEU A 672 7.69 29.83 -14.96
N GLY A 673 7.80 28.94 -14.00
CA GLY A 673 8.57 27.69 -14.04
C GLY A 673 7.66 26.47 -13.99
N LEU A 674 8.13 25.33 -14.47
CA LEU A 674 7.37 24.08 -14.47
C LEU A 674 8.29 22.91 -14.11
N ILE A 675 7.80 22.00 -13.28
CA ILE A 675 8.51 20.79 -12.88
C ILE A 675 7.57 19.60 -12.84
N GLY A 676 8.07 18.45 -13.29
CA GLY A 676 7.40 17.15 -13.18
C GLY A 676 8.39 16.00 -13.09
N HIS A 677 7.95 14.89 -12.52
CA HIS A 677 8.73 13.67 -12.38
C HIS A 677 7.92 12.48 -12.93
N SER A 678 8.60 11.46 -13.49
CA SER A 678 7.96 10.27 -14.04
C SER A 678 6.99 10.63 -15.19
N PHE A 679 5.71 10.30 -15.08
CA PHE A 679 4.70 10.77 -16.04
C PHE A 679 4.63 12.30 -16.09
N GLY A 680 4.75 12.99 -14.95
CA GLY A 680 4.91 14.45 -14.91
C GLY A 680 6.18 14.95 -15.61
N GLY A 681 7.25 14.15 -15.63
CA GLY A 681 8.47 14.43 -16.40
C GLY A 681 8.23 14.36 -17.91
N TYR A 682 7.41 13.40 -18.35
CA TYR A 682 6.92 13.36 -19.73
C TYR A 682 6.06 14.60 -20.04
N GLU A 683 5.09 14.93 -19.19
CA GLU A 683 4.23 16.11 -19.36
C GLU A 683 5.07 17.40 -19.45
N ALA A 684 6.07 17.56 -18.56
CA ALA A 684 6.96 18.71 -18.55
C ALA A 684 7.79 18.83 -19.85
N ALA A 685 8.34 17.71 -20.31
CA ALA A 685 9.08 17.67 -21.57
C ALA A 685 8.17 17.95 -22.78
N PHE A 686 6.93 17.46 -22.75
CA PHE A 686 5.96 17.74 -23.79
C PHE A 686 5.61 19.23 -23.86
N ILE A 687 5.36 19.86 -22.72
CA ILE A 687 5.14 21.32 -22.64
C ILE A 687 6.38 22.09 -23.14
N ALA A 688 7.60 21.65 -22.83
CA ALA A 688 8.84 22.32 -23.33
C ALA A 688 8.91 22.39 -24.85
N THR A 689 8.34 21.42 -25.56
CA THR A 689 8.35 21.32 -27.02
C THR A 689 7.12 21.93 -27.70
N HIS A 690 6.03 22.22 -26.96
CA HIS A 690 4.76 22.68 -27.53
C HIS A 690 4.28 24.04 -27.02
N SER A 691 4.89 24.58 -25.96
CA SER A 691 4.49 25.88 -25.38
C SER A 691 5.70 26.76 -25.02
N ASN A 692 5.53 28.06 -25.06
CA ASN A 692 6.55 29.05 -24.70
C ASN A 692 6.18 29.85 -23.43
N LEU A 693 5.20 29.38 -22.66
CA LEU A 693 4.69 30.07 -21.48
C LEU A 693 5.70 30.07 -20.32
N PHE A 694 6.52 29.06 -20.22
CA PHE A 694 7.47 28.89 -19.12
C PHE A 694 8.86 29.41 -19.49
N LYS A 695 9.58 29.93 -18.49
CA LYS A 695 10.96 30.41 -18.62
C LYS A 695 12.01 29.39 -18.25
N ALA A 696 11.63 28.39 -17.47
CA ALA A 696 12.46 27.25 -17.08
C ALA A 696 11.58 26.02 -16.83
N ILE A 697 12.02 24.86 -17.31
CA ILE A 697 11.33 23.58 -17.12
C ILE A 697 12.32 22.57 -16.56
N VAL A 698 11.78 21.68 -15.67
CA VAL A 698 12.51 20.53 -15.10
C VAL A 698 11.71 19.27 -15.38
N ALA A 699 12.35 18.28 -16.03
CA ALA A 699 11.75 16.99 -16.32
C ALA A 699 12.59 15.84 -15.74
N GLY A 700 12.08 15.16 -14.75
CA GLY A 700 12.75 14.06 -14.06
C GLY A 700 12.23 12.70 -14.49
N SER A 701 13.12 11.75 -14.81
CA SER A 701 12.82 10.33 -15.10
C SER A 701 11.57 10.16 -16.00
N GLY A 702 11.41 11.03 -17.01
CA GLY A 702 10.25 11.04 -17.90
C GLY A 702 10.47 10.22 -19.17
N VAL A 703 9.37 9.79 -19.79
CA VAL A 703 9.38 9.19 -21.13
C VAL A 703 9.49 10.28 -22.18
N MET A 704 10.47 10.21 -23.07
CA MET A 704 10.71 11.22 -24.10
C MET A 704 10.30 10.73 -25.50
N ASP A 705 10.33 9.42 -25.71
CA ASP A 705 9.98 8.77 -26.96
C ASP A 705 9.03 7.59 -26.68
N LEU A 706 7.76 7.77 -26.99
CA LEU A 706 6.72 6.74 -26.80
C LEU A 706 6.91 5.55 -27.72
N VAL A 707 7.56 5.75 -28.90
CA VAL A 707 7.81 4.66 -29.86
C VAL A 707 8.81 3.68 -29.26
N SER A 708 9.97 4.12 -28.84
CA SER A 708 10.97 3.24 -28.21
C SER A 708 10.48 2.64 -26.91
N TRP A 709 9.76 3.43 -26.11
CA TRP A 709 9.26 2.95 -24.81
C TRP A 709 8.13 1.92 -24.93
N SER A 710 7.33 1.96 -25.99
CA SER A 710 6.31 0.92 -26.24
C SER A 710 6.91 -0.49 -26.47
N HIS A 711 8.20 -0.54 -26.81
CA HIS A 711 8.96 -1.77 -27.07
C HIS A 711 9.98 -2.07 -25.94
N ASP A 712 9.92 -1.34 -24.84
CA ASP A 712 10.79 -1.55 -23.68
C ASP A 712 10.15 -2.50 -22.68
N VAL A 713 10.96 -3.01 -21.76
CA VAL A 713 10.56 -3.91 -20.68
C VAL A 713 10.68 -3.16 -19.34
N GLN A 714 9.67 -3.28 -18.52
CA GLN A 714 9.77 -2.90 -17.11
C GLN A 714 10.63 -3.94 -16.38
N TRP A 715 11.87 -3.59 -16.03
CA TRP A 715 12.84 -4.51 -15.41
C TRP A 715 12.64 -4.69 -13.89
N GLU A 716 11.40 -4.57 -13.43
CA GLU A 716 11.00 -4.81 -12.04
C GLU A 716 9.60 -5.42 -11.94
N GLY A 717 9.29 -6.02 -10.80
CA GLY A 717 7.99 -6.62 -10.54
C GLY A 717 7.72 -7.83 -11.44
N TRP A 718 6.72 -7.74 -12.31
CA TRP A 718 6.32 -8.81 -13.24
C TRP A 718 7.06 -8.78 -14.59
N PHE A 719 8.03 -7.89 -14.78
CA PHE A 719 8.82 -7.76 -16.01
C PHE A 719 7.95 -7.68 -17.28
N ARG A 720 6.95 -6.81 -17.25
CA ARG A 720 6.02 -6.65 -18.37
C ARG A 720 6.59 -5.72 -19.45
N GLU A 721 6.10 -5.91 -20.67
CA GLU A 721 6.28 -4.98 -21.78
C GLU A 721 5.60 -3.64 -21.44
N GLN A 722 6.24 -2.50 -21.69
CA GLN A 722 5.70 -1.18 -21.34
C GLN A 722 4.46 -0.77 -22.13
N ALA A 723 4.13 -1.47 -23.22
CA ALA A 723 2.96 -1.21 -24.07
C ALA A 723 1.64 -1.10 -23.30
N TRP A 724 1.47 -1.87 -22.20
CA TRP A 724 0.24 -1.81 -21.41
C TRP A 724 -0.05 -0.42 -20.81
N ARG A 725 0.99 0.34 -20.42
CA ARG A 725 0.82 1.71 -19.90
C ARG A 725 0.36 2.67 -20.97
N LEU A 726 0.73 2.43 -22.22
CA LEU A 726 0.36 3.23 -23.37
C LEU A 726 -1.05 2.90 -23.83
N GLU A 727 -1.34 1.62 -24.02
CA GLU A 727 -2.54 1.15 -24.75
C GLU A 727 -3.76 0.95 -23.85
N SER A 728 -3.59 0.71 -22.53
CA SER A 728 -4.70 0.40 -21.62
C SER A 728 -4.75 1.22 -20.35
N GLN A 729 -3.75 2.10 -20.10
CA GLN A 729 -3.63 2.83 -18.83
C GLN A 729 -3.25 4.30 -19.03
N GLN A 730 -2.31 4.80 -18.26
CA GLN A 730 -1.99 6.22 -17.96
C GLN A 730 -1.78 7.08 -19.21
N PHE A 731 -1.12 6.57 -20.25
CA PHE A 731 -0.88 7.33 -21.48
C PHE A 731 -2.09 7.39 -22.42
N ARG A 732 -3.08 6.55 -22.23
CA ARG A 732 -4.38 6.61 -22.95
C ARG A 732 -4.26 6.69 -24.47
N MET A 733 -3.22 6.05 -25.05
CA MET A 733 -2.99 6.06 -26.50
C MET A 733 -4.08 5.30 -27.28
N LYS A 734 -4.82 4.41 -26.61
CA LYS A 734 -5.92 3.60 -27.14
C LYS A 734 -5.45 2.43 -28.02
N ASP A 735 -4.69 2.72 -29.07
CA ASP A 735 -4.24 1.77 -30.07
C ASP A 735 -2.72 1.53 -29.99
N SER A 736 -2.23 0.42 -30.54
CA SER A 736 -0.82 0.12 -30.58
C SER A 736 -0.06 1.03 -31.54
N TYR A 737 1.27 1.14 -31.36
CA TYR A 737 2.13 1.85 -32.31
C TYR A 737 1.95 1.38 -33.75
N TYR A 738 1.78 0.09 -33.99
CA TYR A 738 1.63 -0.45 -35.35
C TYR A 738 0.31 -0.09 -36.00
N THR A 739 -0.70 0.22 -35.22
CA THR A 739 -2.02 0.65 -35.69
C THR A 739 -2.08 2.15 -35.93
N ASP A 740 -1.47 2.98 -35.07
CA ASP A 740 -1.48 4.44 -35.17
C ASP A 740 -0.10 5.06 -34.88
N LYS A 741 0.84 4.89 -35.83
CA LYS A 741 2.22 5.40 -35.72
C LYS A 741 2.28 6.91 -35.51
N ASN A 742 1.44 7.64 -36.23
CA ASN A 742 1.42 9.10 -36.16
C ASN A 742 1.05 9.62 -34.78
N ASN A 743 0.15 8.93 -34.09
CA ASN A 743 -0.23 9.29 -32.72
C ASN A 743 0.95 9.16 -31.74
N TYR A 744 1.73 8.09 -31.84
CA TYR A 744 2.94 7.91 -31.02
C TYR A 744 4.00 8.96 -31.28
N ILE A 745 4.27 9.27 -32.56
CA ILE A 745 5.26 10.27 -32.96
C ILE A 745 4.85 11.67 -32.48
N ARG A 746 3.59 12.09 -32.72
CA ARG A 746 3.12 13.43 -32.32
C ARG A 746 3.03 13.62 -30.81
N ASN A 747 2.85 12.54 -30.03
CA ASN A 747 2.83 12.59 -28.57
C ASN A 747 4.20 12.34 -27.92
N SER A 748 5.26 12.19 -28.70
CA SER A 748 6.63 12.02 -28.19
C SER A 748 7.38 13.34 -28.21
N PRO A 749 7.78 13.92 -27.06
CA PRO A 749 8.57 15.16 -26.99
C PRO A 749 9.83 15.11 -27.85
N PHE A 750 10.48 13.96 -27.92
CA PHE A 750 11.72 13.74 -28.68
C PHE A 750 11.63 14.16 -30.15
N TYR A 751 10.50 13.91 -30.83
CA TYR A 751 10.33 14.24 -32.26
C TYR A 751 9.93 15.71 -32.50
N GLN A 752 9.84 16.53 -31.45
CA GLN A 752 9.40 17.93 -31.53
C GLN A 752 10.44 18.90 -30.93
N VAL A 753 11.66 18.43 -30.65
CA VAL A 753 12.73 19.22 -29.99
C VAL A 753 13.10 20.49 -30.75
N GLU A 754 12.98 20.51 -32.08
CA GLU A 754 13.23 21.69 -32.89
C GLU A 754 12.37 22.89 -32.51
N ASN A 755 11.15 22.66 -32.00
CA ASN A 755 10.23 23.73 -31.61
C ASN A 755 10.56 24.33 -30.24
N MET A 756 11.40 23.67 -29.45
CA MET A 756 11.72 24.04 -28.07
C MET A 756 12.45 25.39 -28.01
N LYS A 757 11.96 26.30 -27.16
CA LYS A 757 12.59 27.62 -26.86
C LYS A 757 12.93 27.76 -25.38
N THR A 758 12.24 27.02 -24.51
CA THR A 758 12.40 27.07 -23.05
C THR A 758 13.60 26.22 -22.62
N PRO A 759 14.51 26.73 -21.77
CA PRO A 759 15.57 25.94 -21.17
C PRO A 759 15.02 24.74 -20.38
N LEU A 760 15.63 23.55 -20.60
CA LEU A 760 15.16 22.29 -20.01
C LEU A 760 16.25 21.61 -19.17
N LEU A 761 15.99 21.41 -17.88
CA LEU A 761 16.80 20.58 -17.00
C LEU A 761 16.21 19.16 -16.96
N LEU A 762 17.00 18.20 -17.40
CA LEU A 762 16.69 16.77 -17.34
C LEU A 762 17.43 16.10 -16.18
N TRP A 763 16.82 15.10 -15.54
CA TRP A 763 17.54 14.21 -14.63
C TRP A 763 16.97 12.80 -14.66
N ALA A 764 17.82 11.79 -14.36
CA ALA A 764 17.42 10.39 -14.25
C ALA A 764 18.41 9.59 -13.38
N GLY A 765 17.94 8.51 -12.76
CA GLY A 765 18.79 7.51 -12.12
C GLY A 765 19.16 6.39 -13.10
N LYS A 766 20.43 5.93 -13.09
CA LYS A 766 20.88 4.88 -14.01
C LYS A 766 20.39 3.47 -13.59
N SER A 767 19.90 3.32 -12.38
CA SER A 767 19.24 2.08 -11.91
C SER A 767 17.71 2.20 -11.95
N ASP A 768 17.19 3.07 -12.84
CA ASP A 768 15.75 3.16 -13.09
C ASP A 768 15.32 1.97 -13.95
N TYR A 769 14.61 1.02 -13.33
CA TYR A 769 14.05 -0.17 -13.96
C TYR A 769 12.60 0.03 -14.44
N ASN A 770 12.00 1.20 -14.14
CA ASN A 770 10.66 1.56 -14.56
C ASN A 770 10.65 2.34 -15.88
N ILE A 771 11.43 3.45 -15.94
CA ILE A 771 11.65 4.24 -17.17
C ILE A 771 13.15 4.27 -17.44
N ASN A 772 13.55 3.63 -18.52
CA ASN A 772 14.97 3.54 -18.88
C ASN A 772 15.58 4.93 -19.04
N TRP A 773 16.66 5.23 -18.31
CA TRP A 773 17.35 6.50 -18.29
C TRP A 773 17.87 6.96 -19.67
N TYR A 774 17.95 6.07 -20.66
CA TYR A 774 18.23 6.43 -22.05
C TYR A 774 17.17 7.37 -22.64
N GLN A 775 15.95 7.38 -22.16
CA GLN A 775 14.93 8.35 -22.56
C GLN A 775 15.42 9.79 -22.34
N SER A 776 16.02 10.08 -21.19
CA SER A 776 16.62 11.39 -20.91
C SER A 776 17.86 11.67 -21.77
N ILE A 777 18.67 10.66 -22.11
CA ILE A 777 19.81 10.81 -23.02
C ILE A 777 19.34 11.16 -24.42
N TYR A 778 18.35 10.49 -24.98
CA TYR A 778 17.83 10.78 -26.32
C TYR A 778 17.40 12.24 -26.43
N MET A 779 16.62 12.72 -25.47
CA MET A 779 16.18 14.12 -25.39
C MET A 779 17.39 15.08 -25.32
N TYR A 780 18.34 14.82 -24.42
CA TYR A 780 19.56 15.65 -24.29
C TYR A 780 20.39 15.67 -25.59
N MET A 781 20.57 14.52 -26.25
CA MET A 781 21.35 14.47 -27.51
C MET A 781 20.66 15.22 -28.65
N ALA A 782 19.32 15.15 -28.73
CA ALA A 782 18.56 15.95 -29.68
C ALA A 782 18.70 17.45 -29.39
N MET A 783 18.56 17.87 -28.12
CA MET A 783 18.78 19.26 -27.69
C MET A 783 20.18 19.75 -28.05
N LYS A 784 21.20 18.94 -27.74
CA LYS A 784 22.60 19.28 -28.06
C LYS A 784 22.82 19.46 -29.56
N LYS A 785 22.30 18.54 -30.38
CA LYS A 785 22.42 18.62 -31.86
C LYS A 785 21.74 19.85 -32.43
N LEU A 786 20.63 20.27 -31.85
CA LEU A 786 19.85 21.45 -32.28
C LEU A 786 20.23 22.75 -31.55
N ASN A 787 21.32 22.74 -30.77
CA ASN A 787 21.81 23.87 -29.97
C ASN A 787 20.71 24.50 -29.09
N LYS A 788 19.89 23.65 -28.45
CA LYS A 788 18.86 24.05 -27.47
C LYS A 788 19.47 24.14 -26.09
N GLU A 789 19.05 25.12 -25.30
CA GLU A 789 19.55 25.33 -23.95
C GLU A 789 19.04 24.28 -22.98
N GLY A 790 19.94 23.65 -22.22
CA GLY A 790 19.55 22.64 -21.22
C GLY A 790 20.71 21.91 -20.59
N LYS A 791 20.36 21.09 -19.55
CA LYS A 791 21.30 20.27 -18.81
C LYS A 791 20.72 18.88 -18.61
N LEU A 792 21.57 17.87 -18.43
CA LEU A 792 21.21 16.54 -18.00
C LEU A 792 22.04 16.13 -16.78
N ILE A 793 21.37 15.66 -15.71
CA ILE A 793 22.00 15.11 -14.52
C ILE A 793 21.67 13.62 -14.45
N LEU A 794 22.69 12.77 -14.42
CA LEU A 794 22.55 11.32 -14.27
C LEU A 794 23.13 10.85 -12.95
N PHE A 795 22.32 10.13 -12.17
CA PHE A 795 22.72 9.56 -10.88
C PHE A 795 23.09 8.09 -11.06
N ASN A 796 24.36 7.74 -10.82
CA ASN A 796 24.89 6.40 -11.16
C ASN A 796 24.28 5.25 -10.36
N ASN A 797 23.84 5.49 -9.13
CA ASN A 797 23.42 4.46 -8.17
C ASN A 797 22.02 4.67 -7.60
N ASP A 798 21.20 5.49 -8.23
CA ASP A 798 19.78 5.68 -7.87
C ASP A 798 18.86 5.21 -9.00
N GLY A 799 17.64 4.87 -8.63
CA GLY A 799 16.60 4.39 -9.54
C GLY A 799 15.63 5.47 -9.96
N HIS A 800 14.36 5.08 -10.09
CA HIS A 800 13.25 5.97 -10.49
C HIS A 800 13.04 7.13 -9.51
N TYR A 801 13.35 6.90 -8.25
CA TYR A 801 13.42 7.88 -7.17
C TYR A 801 14.81 7.90 -6.55
N LEU A 802 15.29 9.07 -6.13
CA LEU A 802 16.57 9.18 -5.45
C LEU A 802 16.43 8.73 -3.99
N THR A 803 17.30 7.82 -3.55
CA THR A 803 17.30 7.28 -2.20
C THR A 803 18.48 7.77 -1.35
N ARG A 804 19.57 8.20 -1.99
CA ARG A 804 20.79 8.67 -1.35
C ARG A 804 20.70 10.15 -1.02
N LYS A 805 20.93 10.51 0.25
CA LYS A 805 20.79 11.89 0.74
C LYS A 805 21.65 12.89 -0.02
N GLU A 806 22.90 12.53 -0.32
CA GLU A 806 23.82 13.38 -1.09
C GLU A 806 23.31 13.66 -2.49
N ASN A 807 22.71 12.67 -3.15
CA ASN A 807 22.13 12.84 -4.48
C ASN A 807 20.83 13.64 -4.45
N GLN A 808 20.00 13.42 -3.44
CA GLN A 808 18.79 14.20 -3.18
C GLN A 808 19.12 15.68 -2.97
N GLU A 809 20.12 15.99 -2.13
CA GLU A 809 20.56 17.38 -1.90
C GLU A 809 21.17 18.01 -3.14
N MET A 810 21.99 17.25 -3.89
CA MET A 810 22.57 17.70 -5.15
C MET A 810 21.48 18.06 -6.16
N LEU A 811 20.47 17.19 -6.35
CA LEU A 811 19.36 17.43 -7.25
C LEU A 811 18.56 18.65 -6.81
N TYR A 812 18.17 18.73 -5.53
CA TYR A 812 17.47 19.87 -4.98
C TYR A 812 18.20 21.21 -5.24
N ASN A 813 19.49 21.27 -4.95
CA ASN A 813 20.29 22.48 -5.15
C ASN A 813 20.40 22.85 -6.65
N SER A 814 20.48 21.86 -7.53
CA SER A 814 20.51 22.05 -8.99
C SER A 814 19.20 22.61 -9.52
N ILE A 815 18.04 22.08 -9.07
CA ILE A 815 16.72 22.57 -9.46
C ILE A 815 16.48 23.98 -8.91
N LEU A 816 16.84 24.24 -7.66
CA LEU A 816 16.73 25.57 -7.07
C LEU A 816 17.58 26.59 -7.81
N SER A 817 18.85 26.26 -8.13
CA SER A 817 19.71 27.10 -8.93
C SER A 817 19.15 27.36 -10.33
N TRP A 818 18.57 26.31 -10.96
CA TRP A 818 17.93 26.42 -12.27
C TRP A 818 16.79 27.44 -12.25
N PHE A 819 15.85 27.29 -11.33
CA PHE A 819 14.74 28.24 -11.22
C PHE A 819 15.20 29.64 -10.81
N ASN A 820 16.17 29.77 -9.92
CA ASN A 820 16.68 31.09 -9.54
C ASN A 820 17.35 31.82 -10.73
N THR A 821 18.03 31.10 -11.64
CA THR A 821 18.67 31.68 -12.82
C THR A 821 17.66 32.28 -13.78
N TYR A 822 16.49 31.66 -13.98
CA TYR A 822 15.54 32.10 -15.00
C TYR A 822 14.32 32.84 -14.42
N LEU A 823 14.04 32.72 -13.12
CA LEU A 823 12.82 33.27 -12.52
C LEU A 823 13.08 34.36 -11.47
N LYS A 824 14.31 34.55 -11.01
CA LYS A 824 14.71 35.66 -10.12
C LYS A 824 15.65 36.62 -10.82
#